data_3238be4768bea63657f36aaced3d3b4f
#
_entry.id   3238be4768bea63657f36aaced3d3b4f
#
_cell.length_a   1.000
_cell.length_b   1.000
_cell.length_c   1.000
_cell.angle_alpha   90.00
_cell.angle_beta   90.00
_cell.angle_gamma   90.00
#
_symmetry.space_group_name_H-M   'P 1'
#
loop_
_entity.id
_entity.type
_entity.pdbx_description
1 polymer ?
#
loop_
_entity_poly.entity_id
_entity_poly.type
_entity_poly.pdbx_seq_one_letter_code
_entity_poly.pdbx_strand_id
1 'polypeptide(L)'
;MLGAGVGAAAAVAVGATVTGCGDQPAGVTPSSTQTEPTEAILDANRALADTLPSGDTADFADADRGWIASLEPGTVTDPSGKVVWDTDSYDFLAGSCPQSVNPSLWRQSQLTVKQGLYEIAPGFYQIRGLDLSNMTLIEGDTGVVVIDPLVSAETAAAGLALYRRHRGHRPVTGLIYSHSHVDHFGGSYGVITPQDVAAGRCPVIAPSGFMEHAVAENIYTGTAMARRAAYMYGAALPRGPKGQVGSGLGQTNSVGTISLIPPTVHVTRTDQEETVDGVRMVFQLTPGTEAPSEMNFYFPDRRILCMAENATHTMHNIVTLRGALVRDPHVWSKYLTDSINRYGRRSDLVFSSHHWPVWGTDRIVEFLSLQRDMYGYLNDQTLRLLNQGYVGAEIAEMLRMPPALTTSWSTHGYYGSVSHNVKAVYQRYMGWFDGNPAHLWEHPPVENARRHVDAMGGADAALRTAQKAYDGADYRWVVQVVNYVIFADPTNKTAKDLQASAFEQLAYGAENATWRNFYLSGAHELRHGSFGTPTTANSAAMAAALSVEQVFDAVSLRIDGPKAWDVRMSTDWRISDEGNRVHRVELRNGVLVHYDRFPDDALPAPDATITLTRQTLIATLVRGADLRKGVASGDIAVDGDVTALAKLPGLIGKPDPDFAIVTP
;
A
#
# COMPACT_ATOMS: atom_id res chain seq x y z
N MET A 1 -27.65 -26.31 -58.82
CA MET A 1 -28.36 -27.17 -57.83
C MET A 1 -27.49 -27.20 -56.60
N LEU A 2 -27.85 -26.39 -55.61
CA LEU A 2 -28.29 -26.80 -54.26
C LEU A 2 -27.14 -27.46 -53.48
N GLY A 3 -26.71 -26.99 -52.35
CA GLY A 3 -27.45 -26.40 -51.26
C GLY A 3 -26.55 -25.79 -50.17
N ALA A 4 -27.17 -24.92 -49.51
CA ALA A 4 -26.65 -24.15 -48.37
C ALA A 4 -26.42 -25.02 -47.12
N GLY A 5 -25.33 -24.75 -46.42
CA GLY A 5 -25.06 -25.24 -45.09
C GLY A 5 -24.74 -24.07 -44.19
N VAL A 6 -25.73 -23.57 -43.48
CA VAL A 6 -25.62 -22.53 -42.48
C VAL A 6 -25.01 -23.16 -41.22
N GLY A 7 -23.77 -22.84 -40.92
CA GLY A 7 -23.14 -23.14 -39.65
C GLY A 7 -23.29 -21.93 -38.72
N ALA A 8 -24.17 -22.02 -37.75
CA ALA A 8 -24.36 -21.03 -36.71
C ALA A 8 -23.10 -20.99 -35.81
N ALA A 9 -22.33 -19.93 -35.94
CA ALA A 9 -21.33 -19.58 -34.96
C ALA A 9 -22.05 -18.98 -33.74
N ALA A 10 -22.10 -19.74 -32.67
CA ALA A 10 -22.54 -19.23 -31.37
C ALA A 10 -21.60 -18.12 -30.94
N ALA A 11 -22.07 -16.90 -31.01
CA ALA A 11 -21.45 -15.75 -30.34
C ALA A 11 -21.65 -15.94 -28.83
N VAL A 12 -20.61 -16.38 -28.15
CA VAL A 12 -20.54 -16.25 -26.70
C VAL A 12 -20.31 -14.76 -26.42
N ALA A 13 -21.40 -14.05 -26.27
CA ALA A 13 -21.41 -12.74 -25.63
C ALA A 13 -21.08 -12.99 -24.15
N VAL A 14 -19.82 -12.85 -23.77
CA VAL A 14 -19.45 -12.62 -22.37
C VAL A 14 -19.83 -11.17 -22.09
N GLY A 15 -21.11 -10.95 -21.84
CA GLY A 15 -21.58 -9.84 -21.09
C GLY A 15 -21.04 -10.03 -19.68
N ALA A 16 -19.97 -9.34 -19.34
CA ALA A 16 -19.67 -9.04 -17.95
C ALA A 16 -20.75 -8.05 -17.48
N THR A 17 -21.92 -8.60 -17.15
CA THR A 17 -22.76 -7.96 -16.16
C THR A 17 -21.91 -7.96 -14.90
N VAL A 18 -21.39 -6.79 -14.56
CA VAL A 18 -21.02 -6.47 -13.19
C VAL A 18 -22.33 -6.54 -12.41
N THR A 19 -22.73 -7.72 -12.02
CA THR A 19 -23.59 -7.91 -10.87
C THR A 19 -22.70 -7.61 -9.68
N GLY A 20 -22.65 -6.32 -9.34
CA GLY A 20 -22.23 -5.88 -8.02
C GLY A 20 -23.21 -6.41 -6.98
N CYS A 21 -23.07 -7.65 -6.59
CA CYS A 21 -23.41 -8.18 -5.29
C CYS A 21 -22.07 -8.49 -4.61
N GLY A 22 -21.29 -7.42 -4.36
CA GLY A 22 -20.37 -7.41 -3.27
C GLY A 22 -21.20 -7.01 -2.06
N ASP A 23 -21.92 -7.95 -1.46
CA ASP A 23 -22.09 -7.90 -0.01
C ASP A 23 -20.68 -7.63 0.52
N GLN A 24 -20.52 -6.59 1.38
CA GLN A 24 -19.43 -6.66 2.35
C GLN A 24 -19.46 -8.11 2.82
N PRO A 25 -18.34 -8.79 2.96
CA PRO A 25 -18.37 -10.04 3.68
C PRO A 25 -19.04 -9.69 5.00
N ALA A 26 -20.30 -10.05 5.12
CA ALA A 26 -21.15 -9.79 6.29
C ALA A 26 -20.30 -10.21 7.45
N GLY A 27 -19.99 -9.29 8.37
CA GLY A 27 -18.92 -9.39 9.34
C GLY A 27 -18.70 -10.84 9.70
N VAL A 28 -17.55 -11.39 9.27
CA VAL A 28 -17.30 -12.83 9.38
C VAL A 28 -17.44 -13.14 10.85
N THR A 29 -18.51 -13.82 11.20
CA THR A 29 -18.74 -14.25 12.59
C THR A 29 -17.50 -15.01 13.01
N PRO A 30 -16.85 -14.69 14.16
CA PRO A 30 -15.64 -15.37 14.59
C PRO A 30 -15.81 -16.86 14.39
N SER A 31 -14.98 -17.47 13.55
CA SER A 31 -15.12 -18.89 13.21
C SER A 31 -15.07 -19.68 14.51
N SER A 32 -16.04 -20.58 14.72
CA SER A 32 -16.03 -21.51 15.85
C SER A 32 -14.82 -22.46 15.85
N THR A 33 -13.98 -22.37 14.80
CA THR A 33 -12.74 -23.15 14.62
C THR A 33 -11.48 -22.36 14.97
N GLN A 34 -11.56 -21.05 15.30
CA GLN A 34 -10.42 -20.27 15.76
C GLN A 34 -9.96 -20.78 17.15
N THR A 35 -8.63 -20.97 17.30
CA THR A 35 -8.06 -21.41 18.58
C THR A 35 -8.04 -20.28 19.63
N GLU A 36 -8.07 -20.68 20.90
CA GLU A 36 -7.76 -19.77 21.99
C GLU A 36 -6.24 -19.55 22.07
N PRO A 37 -5.76 -18.42 22.66
CA PRO A 37 -4.36 -18.27 23.00
C PRO A 37 -3.91 -19.39 23.93
N THR A 38 -2.78 -20.00 23.63
CA THR A 38 -2.18 -21.01 24.52
C THR A 38 -1.56 -20.35 25.73
N GLU A 39 -1.32 -21.13 26.81
CA GLU A 39 -0.69 -20.61 28.02
C GLU A 39 0.67 -19.96 27.73
N ALA A 40 1.45 -20.49 26.78
CA ALA A 40 2.70 -19.88 26.38
C ALA A 40 2.56 -18.46 25.80
N ILE A 41 1.49 -18.19 25.03
CA ILE A 41 1.19 -16.85 24.52
C ILE A 41 0.69 -15.94 25.65
N LEU A 42 -0.15 -16.48 26.54
CA LEU A 42 -0.64 -15.74 27.69
C LEU A 42 0.51 -15.29 28.60
N ASP A 43 1.45 -16.20 28.89
CA ASP A 43 2.64 -15.90 29.70
C ASP A 43 3.54 -14.87 29.03
N ALA A 44 3.79 -15.02 27.72
CA ALA A 44 4.59 -14.06 26.97
C ALA A 44 3.96 -12.64 26.97
N ASN A 45 2.66 -12.53 26.74
CA ASN A 45 1.97 -11.25 26.74
C ASN A 45 1.92 -10.63 28.17
N ARG A 46 1.77 -11.44 29.22
CA ARG A 46 1.84 -10.97 30.61
C ARG A 46 3.24 -10.44 30.95
N ALA A 47 4.28 -11.23 30.64
CA ALA A 47 5.66 -10.82 30.87
C ALA A 47 6.04 -9.54 30.12
N LEU A 48 5.54 -9.37 28.90
CA LEU A 48 5.72 -8.13 28.14
C LEU A 48 5.02 -6.95 28.83
N ALA A 49 3.77 -7.11 29.26
CA ALA A 49 2.99 -6.05 29.92
C ALA A 49 3.71 -5.48 31.15
N ASP A 50 4.41 -6.35 31.91
CA ASP A 50 5.18 -5.96 33.10
C ASP A 50 6.41 -5.08 32.76
N THR A 51 6.89 -5.10 31.52
CA THR A 51 8.07 -4.33 31.07
C THR A 51 7.72 -3.04 30.34
N LEU A 52 6.48 -2.88 29.89
CA LEU A 52 6.03 -1.72 29.16
C LEU A 52 5.94 -0.47 30.05
N PRO A 53 6.27 0.74 29.55
CA PRO A 53 6.17 1.98 30.32
C PRO A 53 4.71 2.45 30.44
N SER A 54 3.84 1.63 31.05
CA SER A 54 2.38 1.83 31.12
C SER A 54 1.97 3.10 31.87
N GLY A 55 2.86 3.66 32.69
CA GLY A 55 2.63 4.95 33.36
C GLY A 55 2.77 6.17 32.44
N ASP A 56 3.35 6.01 31.25
CA ASP A 56 3.43 7.09 30.25
C ASP A 56 2.14 7.15 29.42
N THR A 57 1.33 8.16 29.73
CA THR A 57 0.04 8.44 29.06
C THR A 57 0.09 9.69 28.18
N ALA A 58 1.27 10.27 27.93
CA ALA A 58 1.42 11.52 27.17
C ALA A 58 0.79 11.44 25.78
N ASP A 59 0.96 10.31 25.09
CA ASP A 59 0.37 10.08 23.77
C ASP A 59 -1.16 10.16 23.76
N PHE A 60 -1.84 9.70 24.82
CA PHE A 60 -3.31 9.79 24.92
C PHE A 60 -3.75 11.25 25.01
N ALA A 61 -3.03 12.07 25.80
CA ALA A 61 -3.31 13.49 25.90
C ALA A 61 -3.04 14.22 24.58
N ASP A 62 -1.94 13.90 23.89
CA ASP A 62 -1.62 14.47 22.59
C ASP A 62 -2.60 14.02 21.49
N ALA A 63 -3.02 12.76 21.50
CA ALA A 63 -4.00 12.22 20.56
C ALA A 63 -5.40 12.83 20.71
N ASP A 64 -5.79 13.28 21.92
CA ASP A 64 -7.05 13.95 22.17
C ASP A 64 -6.96 15.47 21.98
N ARG A 65 -5.76 16.03 21.93
CA ARG A 65 -5.56 17.47 21.89
C ARG A 65 -6.14 18.09 20.61
N GLY A 66 -6.94 19.15 20.81
CA GLY A 66 -7.56 19.91 19.74
C GLY A 66 -8.78 19.25 19.10
N TRP A 67 -9.31 18.17 19.69
CA TRP A 67 -10.53 17.54 19.20
C TRP A 67 -11.72 18.54 19.18
N ILE A 68 -12.43 18.55 18.04
CA ILE A 68 -13.60 19.41 17.80
C ILE A 68 -14.87 18.57 17.71
N ALA A 69 -14.84 17.54 16.84
CA ALA A 69 -16.01 16.69 16.58
C ALA A 69 -15.60 15.37 15.94
N SER A 70 -16.38 14.35 16.19
CA SER A 70 -16.30 13.06 15.49
C SER A 70 -17.26 12.99 14.31
N LEU A 71 -17.01 12.06 13.38
CA LEU A 71 -17.99 11.67 12.39
C LEU A 71 -19.06 10.80 13.05
N GLU A 72 -20.33 11.22 12.98
CA GLU A 72 -21.47 10.48 13.52
C GLU A 72 -22.57 10.34 12.46
N PRO A 73 -22.98 9.08 12.11
CA PRO A 73 -22.37 7.81 12.52
C PRO A 73 -20.93 7.70 11.99
N GLY A 74 -20.09 6.87 12.63
CA GLY A 74 -18.68 6.64 12.26
C GLY A 74 -18.49 5.85 10.95
N THR A 75 -19.51 5.82 10.10
CA THR A 75 -19.54 5.10 8.83
C THR A 75 -19.60 6.05 7.64
N VAL A 76 -18.88 5.68 6.57
CA VAL A 76 -18.94 6.36 5.27
C VAL A 76 -19.44 5.38 4.21
N THR A 77 -20.38 5.81 3.37
CA THR A 77 -20.94 5.00 2.29
C THR A 77 -20.64 5.61 0.93
N ASP A 78 -20.59 4.77 -0.10
CA ASP A 78 -20.60 5.20 -1.47
C ASP A 78 -22.03 5.62 -1.93
N PRO A 79 -22.20 6.18 -3.15
CA PRO A 79 -23.51 6.56 -3.66
C PRO A 79 -24.52 5.41 -3.81
N SER A 80 -24.07 4.14 -3.80
CA SER A 80 -24.95 2.97 -3.82
C SER A 80 -25.44 2.56 -2.44
N GLY A 81 -24.90 3.18 -1.38
CA GLY A 81 -25.16 2.82 0.02
C GLY A 81 -24.23 1.75 0.59
N LYS A 82 -23.24 1.27 -0.18
CA LYS A 82 -22.23 0.34 0.31
C LYS A 82 -21.31 1.06 1.30
N VAL A 83 -21.08 0.47 2.47
CA VAL A 83 -20.12 0.97 3.46
C VAL A 83 -18.70 0.86 2.90
N VAL A 84 -17.98 1.97 2.84
CA VAL A 84 -16.58 2.05 2.41
C VAL A 84 -15.62 2.27 3.58
N TRP A 85 -16.13 2.77 4.71
CA TRP A 85 -15.39 2.96 5.94
C TRP A 85 -16.32 2.80 7.16
N ASP A 86 -15.82 2.19 8.23
CA ASP A 86 -16.59 1.93 9.44
C ASP A 86 -15.68 1.99 10.68
N THR A 87 -15.67 3.14 11.36
CA THR A 87 -14.95 3.33 12.61
C THR A 87 -15.68 2.67 13.78
N ASP A 88 -17.02 2.62 13.75
CA ASP A 88 -17.84 2.11 14.85
C ASP A 88 -17.57 0.61 15.08
N SER A 89 -17.14 -0.12 14.05
CA SER A 89 -16.71 -1.53 14.16
C SER A 89 -15.49 -1.74 15.08
N TYR A 90 -14.80 -0.68 15.48
CA TYR A 90 -13.65 -0.71 16.40
C TYR A 90 -13.98 -0.30 17.84
N ASP A 91 -15.24 -0.11 18.21
CA ASP A 91 -15.68 0.30 19.56
C ASP A 91 -15.18 -0.65 20.67
N PHE A 92 -14.92 -1.92 20.32
CA PHE A 92 -14.33 -2.89 21.25
C PHE A 92 -12.96 -2.46 21.79
N LEU A 93 -12.23 -1.54 21.13
CA LEU A 93 -10.94 -1.01 21.57
C LEU A 93 -11.05 -0.11 22.81
N ALA A 94 -12.25 0.35 23.17
CA ALA A 94 -12.48 1.09 24.43
C ALA A 94 -12.28 0.20 25.68
N GLY A 95 -12.30 -1.12 25.52
CA GLY A 95 -12.15 -2.08 26.62
C GLY A 95 -10.70 -2.30 27.08
N SER A 96 -10.55 -3.19 28.05
CA SER A 96 -9.23 -3.68 28.49
C SER A 96 -8.58 -4.58 27.45
N CYS A 97 -7.25 -4.67 27.48
CA CYS A 97 -6.49 -5.52 26.55
C CYS A 97 -6.93 -7.00 26.70
N PRO A 98 -7.42 -7.63 25.62
CA PRO A 98 -7.78 -9.04 25.63
C PRO A 98 -6.55 -9.93 25.55
N GLN A 99 -6.67 -11.15 26.04
CA GLN A 99 -5.56 -12.12 26.09
C GLN A 99 -5.02 -12.53 24.71
N SER A 100 -5.82 -12.36 23.66
CA SER A 100 -5.46 -12.68 22.26
C SER A 100 -4.80 -11.53 21.52
N VAL A 101 -4.38 -10.47 22.21
CA VAL A 101 -3.69 -9.32 21.61
C VAL A 101 -2.45 -8.98 22.43
N ASN A 102 -1.36 -8.69 21.74
CA ASN A 102 -0.15 -8.14 22.34
C ASN A 102 -0.48 -6.79 23.04
N PRO A 103 -0.11 -6.59 24.31
CA PRO A 103 -0.52 -5.41 25.08
C PRO A 103 0.04 -4.09 24.52
N SER A 104 1.23 -4.10 23.93
CA SER A 104 1.82 -2.92 23.28
C SER A 104 1.01 -2.53 22.03
N LEU A 105 0.64 -3.51 21.20
CA LEU A 105 -0.21 -3.29 20.03
C LEU A 105 -1.62 -2.80 20.42
N TRP A 106 -2.18 -3.33 21.52
CA TRP A 106 -3.48 -2.88 22.00
C TRP A 106 -3.49 -1.39 22.32
N ARG A 107 -2.47 -0.92 23.06
CA ARG A 107 -2.30 0.52 23.35
C ARG A 107 -2.25 1.36 22.08
N GLN A 108 -1.45 0.94 21.10
CA GLN A 108 -1.36 1.64 19.82
C GLN A 108 -2.71 1.68 19.09
N SER A 109 -3.45 0.57 19.09
CA SER A 109 -4.76 0.49 18.45
C SER A 109 -5.78 1.42 19.11
N GLN A 110 -5.74 1.56 20.46
CA GLN A 110 -6.57 2.52 21.20
C GLN A 110 -6.27 3.99 20.84
N LEU A 111 -5.05 4.29 20.44
CA LEU A 111 -4.65 5.63 20.02
C LEU A 111 -5.04 5.91 18.58
N THR A 112 -4.83 4.95 17.69
CA THR A 112 -5.11 5.14 16.25
C THR A 112 -6.60 5.11 15.90
N VAL A 113 -7.45 4.54 16.77
CA VAL A 113 -8.91 4.52 16.54
C VAL A 113 -9.59 5.88 16.81
N LYS A 114 -8.90 6.82 17.46
CA LYS A 114 -9.44 8.16 17.75
C LYS A 114 -9.72 8.91 16.45
N GLN A 115 -11.00 9.07 16.11
CA GLN A 115 -11.45 9.65 14.85
C GLN A 115 -12.06 11.04 15.03
N GLY A 116 -11.96 11.87 13.98
CA GLY A 116 -12.66 13.15 13.93
C GLY A 116 -11.85 14.30 13.33
N LEU A 117 -12.34 15.50 13.59
CA LEU A 117 -11.72 16.79 13.24
C LEU A 117 -10.99 17.35 14.46
N TYR A 118 -9.73 17.71 14.28
CA TYR A 118 -8.86 18.25 15.33
C TYR A 118 -8.23 19.57 14.89
N GLU A 119 -8.27 20.62 15.71
CA GLU A 119 -7.46 21.82 15.51
C GLU A 119 -6.09 21.63 16.17
N ILE A 120 -5.06 21.41 15.36
CA ILE A 120 -3.71 21.14 15.84
C ILE A 120 -2.89 22.42 16.10
N ALA A 121 -3.25 23.50 15.41
CA ALA A 121 -2.78 24.87 15.63
C ALA A 121 -3.80 25.84 14.99
N PRO A 122 -3.79 27.14 15.33
CA PRO A 122 -4.71 28.11 14.73
C PRO A 122 -4.68 28.08 13.20
N GLY A 123 -5.81 27.71 12.58
CA GLY A 123 -5.94 27.55 11.13
C GLY A 123 -5.38 26.25 10.55
N PHE A 124 -4.89 25.32 11.36
CA PHE A 124 -4.43 24.00 10.94
C PHE A 124 -5.31 22.90 11.55
N TYR A 125 -5.91 22.10 10.72
CA TYR A 125 -6.85 21.05 11.11
C TYR A 125 -6.41 19.71 10.56
N GLN A 126 -6.68 18.63 11.30
CA GLN A 126 -6.51 17.26 10.83
C GLN A 126 -7.82 16.49 10.91
N ILE A 127 -8.11 15.74 9.86
CA ILE A 127 -9.05 14.62 9.87
C ILE A 127 -8.25 13.38 10.17
N ARG A 128 -8.54 12.72 11.29
CA ARG A 128 -7.88 11.49 11.74
C ARG A 128 -8.88 10.36 11.91
N GLY A 129 -8.44 9.12 11.72
CA GLY A 129 -9.24 7.91 11.97
C GLY A 129 -10.40 7.69 10.98
N LEU A 130 -10.47 8.42 9.86
CA LEU A 130 -11.44 8.21 8.79
C LEU A 130 -10.86 7.39 7.62
N ASP A 131 -9.62 6.99 7.73
CA ASP A 131 -8.90 6.11 6.81
C ASP A 131 -7.59 5.65 7.46
N LEU A 132 -6.69 5.02 6.71
CA LEU A 132 -5.36 4.64 7.18
C LEU A 132 -4.52 5.87 7.54
N SER A 133 -4.51 6.88 6.66
CA SER A 133 -3.76 8.14 6.79
C SER A 133 -4.61 9.27 7.39
N ASN A 134 -3.98 10.41 7.64
CA ASN A 134 -4.60 11.65 8.07
C ASN A 134 -4.68 12.63 6.89
N MET A 135 -5.78 13.36 6.77
CA MET A 135 -5.89 14.51 5.88
C MET A 135 -5.72 15.80 6.68
N THR A 136 -4.77 16.66 6.26
CA THR A 136 -4.57 17.97 6.89
C THR A 136 -5.18 19.09 6.06
N LEU A 137 -5.86 20.04 6.71
CA LEU A 137 -6.49 21.19 6.09
C LEU A 137 -5.92 22.48 6.70
N ILE A 138 -5.46 23.40 5.85
CA ILE A 138 -4.87 24.67 6.29
C ILE A 138 -5.70 25.82 5.74
N GLU A 139 -6.23 26.66 6.62
CA GLU A 139 -6.97 27.86 6.23
C GLU A 139 -6.02 28.90 5.59
N GLY A 140 -6.28 29.21 4.33
CA GLY A 140 -5.64 30.30 3.60
C GLY A 140 -6.46 31.59 3.64
N ASP A 141 -6.08 32.54 2.81
CA ASP A 141 -6.74 33.87 2.74
C ASP A 141 -8.19 33.73 2.23
N THR A 142 -8.44 32.88 1.24
CA THR A 142 -9.75 32.76 0.57
C THR A 142 -10.38 31.37 0.68
N GLY A 143 -9.57 30.33 0.94
CA GLY A 143 -10.02 28.94 0.95
C GLY A 143 -9.26 28.06 1.92
N VAL A 144 -9.05 26.83 1.54
CA VAL A 144 -8.32 25.83 2.33
C VAL A 144 -7.37 25.03 1.44
N VAL A 145 -6.13 24.87 1.89
CA VAL A 145 -5.14 23.97 1.29
C VAL A 145 -5.27 22.60 1.95
N VAL A 146 -5.38 21.55 1.14
CA VAL A 146 -5.50 20.15 1.60
C VAL A 146 -4.17 19.44 1.39
N ILE A 147 -3.73 18.69 2.40
CA ILE A 147 -2.58 17.80 2.34
C ILE A 147 -3.06 16.38 2.54
N ASP A 148 -2.66 15.47 1.64
CA ASP A 148 -2.89 14.03 1.68
C ASP A 148 -4.37 13.65 1.85
N PRO A 149 -5.15 13.61 0.78
CA PRO A 149 -6.62 13.46 0.82
C PRO A 149 -7.09 12.01 1.05
N LEU A 150 -6.43 11.23 1.92
CA LEU A 150 -6.82 9.86 2.29
C LEU A 150 -6.78 8.85 1.11
N VAL A 151 -7.26 7.62 1.35
CA VAL A 151 -7.26 6.53 0.36
C VAL A 151 -8.39 6.68 -0.66
N SER A 152 -9.59 7.07 -0.22
CA SER A 152 -10.76 7.08 -1.09
C SER A 152 -11.47 8.42 -1.17
N ALA A 153 -12.10 8.67 -2.31
CA ALA A 153 -12.86 9.90 -2.55
C ALA A 153 -13.99 10.08 -1.53
N GLU A 154 -14.61 9.00 -1.11
CA GLU A 154 -15.73 9.03 -0.17
C GLU A 154 -15.27 9.43 1.23
N THR A 155 -14.16 8.86 1.73
CA THR A 155 -13.60 9.23 3.05
C THR A 155 -13.06 10.65 3.06
N ALA A 156 -12.38 11.07 1.99
CA ALA A 156 -11.89 12.44 1.83
C ALA A 156 -13.04 13.45 1.78
N ALA A 157 -14.11 13.15 1.05
CA ALA A 157 -15.31 13.99 0.99
C ALA A 157 -16.00 14.08 2.34
N ALA A 158 -16.12 12.98 3.08
CA ALA A 158 -16.68 12.95 4.44
C ALA A 158 -15.85 13.80 5.41
N GLY A 159 -14.52 13.68 5.36
CA GLY A 159 -13.60 14.49 6.16
C GLY A 159 -13.71 15.99 5.85
N LEU A 160 -13.72 16.37 4.57
CA LEU A 160 -13.90 17.75 4.15
C LEU A 160 -15.29 18.29 4.56
N ALA A 161 -16.35 17.47 4.50
CA ALA A 161 -17.68 17.83 4.95
C ALA A 161 -17.73 18.04 6.47
N LEU A 162 -17.03 17.18 7.24
CA LEU A 162 -16.90 17.35 8.69
C LEU A 162 -16.20 18.68 9.04
N TYR A 163 -15.10 19.00 8.38
CA TYR A 163 -14.43 20.30 8.52
C TYR A 163 -15.39 21.46 8.20
N ARG A 164 -16.09 21.42 7.04
CA ARG A 164 -16.99 22.48 6.60
C ARG A 164 -18.16 22.72 7.55
N ARG A 165 -18.69 21.71 8.21
CA ARG A 165 -19.75 21.84 9.23
C ARG A 165 -19.31 22.69 10.42
N HIS A 166 -18.04 22.63 10.80
CA HIS A 166 -17.54 23.32 11.98
C HIS A 166 -16.78 24.62 11.68
N ARG A 167 -16.24 24.76 10.46
CA ARG A 167 -15.40 25.90 10.06
C ARG A 167 -16.01 26.76 8.94
N GLY A 168 -17.17 26.36 8.42
CA GLY A 168 -17.82 27.03 7.29
C GLY A 168 -17.32 26.53 5.94
N HIS A 169 -18.08 26.88 4.90
CA HIS A 169 -17.80 26.43 3.54
C HIS A 169 -16.68 27.28 2.92
N ARG A 170 -15.47 26.69 2.84
CA ARG A 170 -14.33 27.26 2.13
C ARG A 170 -14.02 26.42 0.87
N PRO A 171 -13.72 27.04 -0.30
CA PRO A 171 -13.25 26.31 -1.46
C PRO A 171 -11.88 25.70 -1.19
N VAL A 172 -11.55 24.58 -1.84
CA VAL A 172 -10.19 24.05 -1.82
C VAL A 172 -9.36 24.83 -2.84
N THR A 173 -8.31 25.50 -2.38
CA THR A 173 -7.44 26.39 -3.16
C THR A 173 -6.07 25.83 -3.45
N GLY A 174 -5.72 24.66 -2.87
CA GLY A 174 -4.50 23.91 -3.14
C GLY A 174 -4.62 22.48 -2.66
N LEU A 175 -3.95 21.56 -3.37
CA LEU A 175 -3.82 20.16 -3.00
C LEU A 175 -2.34 19.79 -2.99
N ILE A 176 -1.88 19.12 -1.94
CA ILE A 176 -0.49 18.68 -1.79
C ILE A 176 -0.48 17.18 -1.53
N TYR A 177 0.32 16.47 -2.28
CA TYR A 177 0.68 15.08 -2.00
C TYR A 177 2.07 15.06 -1.37
N SER A 178 2.19 14.54 -0.15
CA SER A 178 3.48 14.45 0.53
C SER A 178 4.40 13.43 -0.15
N HIS A 179 3.84 12.32 -0.66
CA HIS A 179 4.55 11.25 -1.34
C HIS A 179 3.64 10.38 -2.22
N SER A 180 4.21 9.36 -2.86
CA SER A 180 3.59 8.61 -3.96
C SER A 180 2.75 7.40 -3.53
N HIS A 181 2.44 7.19 -2.25
CA HIS A 181 1.57 6.11 -1.81
C HIS A 181 0.09 6.48 -1.90
N VAL A 182 -0.75 5.47 -2.12
CA VAL A 182 -2.17 5.65 -2.47
C VAL A 182 -2.99 6.31 -1.36
N ASP A 183 -2.64 6.10 -0.12
CA ASP A 183 -3.34 6.68 1.04
C ASP A 183 -3.06 8.18 1.24
N HIS A 184 -2.20 8.78 0.42
CA HIS A 184 -1.90 10.21 0.42
C HIS A 184 -2.41 10.94 -0.82
N PHE A 185 -2.96 10.21 -1.81
CA PHE A 185 -3.54 10.85 -3.00
C PHE A 185 -4.89 10.26 -3.44
N GLY A 186 -5.21 9.04 -3.00
CA GLY A 186 -6.33 8.26 -3.56
C GLY A 186 -7.70 8.92 -3.45
N GLY A 187 -7.90 9.77 -2.45
CA GLY A 187 -9.13 10.50 -2.22
C GLY A 187 -9.26 11.84 -2.95
N SER A 188 -8.37 12.16 -3.90
CA SER A 188 -8.31 13.47 -4.58
C SER A 188 -9.66 13.98 -5.10
N TYR A 189 -10.47 13.10 -5.72
CA TYR A 189 -11.79 13.48 -6.24
C TYR A 189 -12.82 13.80 -5.14
N GLY A 190 -12.54 13.43 -3.91
CA GLY A 190 -13.37 13.81 -2.76
C GLY A 190 -13.18 15.26 -2.31
N VAL A 191 -12.10 15.90 -2.71
CA VAL A 191 -11.77 17.27 -2.28
C VAL A 191 -11.74 18.28 -3.41
N ILE A 192 -11.29 17.90 -4.63
CA ILE A 192 -11.28 18.76 -5.83
C ILE A 192 -11.68 17.95 -7.07
N THR A 193 -11.96 18.66 -8.17
CA THR A 193 -12.23 18.05 -9.47
C THR A 193 -11.09 18.32 -10.46
N PRO A 194 -10.88 17.44 -11.48
CA PRO A 194 -9.94 17.74 -12.57
C PRO A 194 -10.24 19.07 -13.28
N GLN A 195 -11.51 19.50 -13.33
CA GLN A 195 -11.93 20.76 -13.92
C GLN A 195 -11.46 21.97 -13.09
N ASP A 196 -11.38 21.85 -11.76
CA ASP A 196 -10.84 22.92 -10.91
C ASP A 196 -9.36 23.15 -11.19
N VAL A 197 -8.62 22.04 -11.37
CA VAL A 197 -7.18 22.07 -11.70
C VAL A 197 -6.97 22.62 -13.11
N ALA A 198 -7.71 22.13 -14.10
CA ALA A 198 -7.62 22.60 -15.49
C ALA A 198 -7.96 24.09 -15.64
N ALA A 199 -8.85 24.61 -14.79
CA ALA A 199 -9.20 26.02 -14.73
C ALA A 199 -8.20 26.89 -13.93
N GLY A 200 -7.10 26.30 -13.40
CA GLY A 200 -6.09 27.00 -12.63
C GLY A 200 -6.55 27.46 -11.23
N ARG A 201 -7.68 26.96 -10.74
CA ARG A 201 -8.23 27.35 -9.43
C ARG A 201 -7.56 26.66 -8.25
N CYS A 202 -6.97 25.48 -8.48
CA CYS A 202 -6.35 24.67 -7.43
C CYS A 202 -5.08 24.00 -7.98
N PRO A 203 -3.88 24.52 -7.68
CA PRO A 203 -2.65 23.82 -7.99
C PRO A 203 -2.54 22.52 -7.22
N VAL A 204 -1.97 21.50 -7.84
CA VAL A 204 -1.62 20.21 -7.21
C VAL A 204 -0.11 20.12 -7.13
N ILE A 205 0.41 20.06 -5.91
CA ILE A 205 1.86 20.07 -5.62
C ILE A 205 2.30 18.68 -5.20
N ALA A 206 3.39 18.18 -5.77
CA ALA A 206 3.98 16.90 -5.36
C ALA A 206 5.50 16.89 -5.56
N PRO A 207 6.26 15.98 -4.90
CA PRO A 207 7.68 15.80 -5.16
C PRO A 207 7.91 15.26 -6.57
N SER A 208 9.07 15.57 -7.15
CA SER A 208 9.47 15.04 -8.46
C SER A 208 9.52 13.51 -8.45
N GLY A 209 9.14 12.86 -9.58
CA GLY A 209 9.00 11.41 -9.69
C GLY A 209 7.69 10.84 -9.13
N PHE A 210 6.82 11.67 -8.57
CA PHE A 210 5.56 11.23 -7.96
C PHE A 210 4.73 10.34 -8.89
N MET A 211 4.43 10.80 -10.13
CA MET A 211 3.60 10.04 -11.06
C MET A 211 4.22 8.71 -11.47
N GLU A 212 5.52 8.68 -11.68
CA GLU A 212 6.25 7.47 -12.03
C GLU A 212 6.07 6.38 -10.96
N HIS A 213 6.30 6.73 -9.69
CA HIS A 213 6.22 5.78 -8.58
C HIS A 213 4.78 5.42 -8.21
N ALA A 214 3.86 6.37 -8.22
CA ALA A 214 2.44 6.11 -7.99
C ALA A 214 1.86 5.13 -9.03
N VAL A 215 2.23 5.29 -10.31
CA VAL A 215 1.80 4.39 -11.39
C VAL A 215 2.48 3.03 -11.29
N ALA A 216 3.80 2.98 -11.01
CA ALA A 216 4.53 1.73 -10.91
C ALA A 216 3.93 0.80 -9.83
N GLU A 217 3.61 1.32 -8.66
CA GLU A 217 3.03 0.53 -7.58
C GLU A 217 1.57 0.13 -7.83
N ASN A 218 0.76 1.04 -8.35
CA ASN A 218 -0.69 0.82 -8.41
C ASN A 218 -1.18 0.24 -9.74
N ILE A 219 -0.40 0.35 -10.82
CA ILE A 219 -0.79 -0.15 -12.14
C ILE A 219 0.14 -1.30 -12.57
N TYR A 220 1.48 -1.12 -12.56
CA TYR A 220 2.39 -2.13 -13.12
C TYR A 220 2.43 -3.41 -12.26
N THR A 221 2.50 -3.26 -10.94
CA THR A 221 2.49 -4.37 -9.98
C THR A 221 1.21 -4.43 -9.16
N GLY A 222 0.23 -3.59 -9.49
CA GLY A 222 -0.95 -3.30 -8.69
C GLY A 222 -1.77 -4.53 -8.31
N THR A 223 -1.91 -5.53 -9.19
CA THR A 223 -2.64 -6.75 -8.88
C THR A 223 -1.99 -7.54 -7.74
N ALA A 224 -0.67 -7.78 -7.84
CA ALA A 224 0.06 -8.53 -6.81
C ALA A 224 0.12 -7.75 -5.49
N MET A 225 0.34 -6.44 -5.56
CA MET A 225 0.39 -5.59 -4.37
C MET A 225 -0.97 -5.48 -3.68
N ALA A 226 -2.06 -5.32 -4.43
CA ALA A 226 -3.41 -5.26 -3.87
C ALA A 226 -3.80 -6.58 -3.17
N ARG A 227 -3.49 -7.74 -3.78
CA ARG A 227 -3.73 -9.05 -3.16
C ARG A 227 -2.99 -9.22 -1.84
N ARG A 228 -1.73 -8.81 -1.79
CA ARG A 228 -0.91 -8.85 -0.56
C ARG A 228 -1.31 -7.76 0.45
N ALA A 229 -1.77 -6.60 -0.02
CA ALA A 229 -2.33 -5.56 0.84
C ALA A 229 -3.59 -6.03 1.58
N ALA A 230 -4.43 -6.84 0.93
CA ALA A 230 -5.60 -7.44 1.57
C ALA A 230 -5.22 -8.31 2.79
N TYR A 231 -4.07 -8.99 2.75
CA TYR A 231 -3.49 -9.69 3.91
C TYR A 231 -2.93 -8.70 4.93
N MET A 232 -2.13 -7.73 4.48
CA MET A 232 -1.40 -6.80 5.34
C MET A 232 -2.34 -5.94 6.21
N TYR A 233 -3.45 -5.51 5.64
CA TYR A 233 -4.45 -4.68 6.33
C TYR A 233 -5.62 -5.48 6.89
N GLY A 234 -5.61 -6.80 6.73
CA GLY A 234 -6.62 -7.69 7.29
C GLY A 234 -8.02 -7.44 6.73
N ALA A 235 -8.13 -7.21 5.41
CA ALA A 235 -9.37 -6.80 4.76
C ALA A 235 -10.53 -7.82 4.95
N ALA A 236 -10.21 -9.13 4.99
CA ALA A 236 -11.18 -10.20 5.20
C ALA A 236 -11.37 -10.59 6.67
N LEU A 237 -10.60 -9.99 7.58
CA LEU A 237 -10.68 -10.35 9.00
C LEU A 237 -11.84 -9.64 9.70
N PRO A 238 -12.57 -10.32 10.59
CA PRO A 238 -13.52 -9.67 11.46
C PRO A 238 -12.80 -8.67 12.37
N ARG A 239 -13.44 -7.55 12.66
CA ARG A 239 -12.95 -6.59 13.67
C ARG A 239 -13.19 -7.19 15.04
N GLY A 240 -12.15 -7.25 15.88
CA GLY A 240 -12.29 -7.83 17.22
C GLY A 240 -11.01 -8.44 17.77
N PRO A 241 -11.06 -8.89 19.05
CA PRO A 241 -9.91 -9.39 19.79
C PRO A 241 -9.14 -10.54 19.16
N LYS A 242 -9.80 -11.44 18.47
CA LYS A 242 -9.17 -12.55 17.72
C LYS A 242 -9.00 -12.26 16.25
N GLY A 243 -9.45 -11.10 15.78
CA GLY A 243 -9.35 -10.65 14.40
C GLY A 243 -8.40 -9.47 14.23
N GLN A 244 -8.82 -8.53 13.38
CA GLN A 244 -8.08 -7.32 13.07
C GLN A 244 -8.36 -6.26 14.15
N VAL A 245 -7.29 -5.73 14.76
CA VAL A 245 -7.35 -4.67 15.79
C VAL A 245 -6.80 -3.33 15.28
N GLY A 246 -6.23 -3.32 14.08
CA GLY A 246 -5.59 -2.18 13.45
C GLY A 246 -4.47 -2.65 12.52
N SER A 247 -3.73 -1.70 11.97
CA SER A 247 -2.52 -1.95 11.16
C SER A 247 -1.26 -1.36 11.79
N GLY A 248 -1.36 -0.74 12.96
CA GLY A 248 -0.25 -0.08 13.65
C GLY A 248 0.02 1.35 13.19
N LEU A 249 -0.31 1.66 11.93
CA LEU A 249 -0.20 2.97 11.30
C LEU A 249 -1.54 3.74 11.32
N GLY A 250 -2.61 3.01 11.32
CA GLY A 250 -4.01 3.39 11.37
C GLY A 250 -4.85 2.14 11.56
N GLN A 251 -6.14 2.17 11.26
CA GLN A 251 -6.99 0.98 11.37
C GLN A 251 -6.81 0.04 10.18
N THR A 252 -7.16 0.49 8.98
CA THR A 252 -7.13 -0.26 7.70
C THR A 252 -7.28 0.72 6.55
N ASN A 253 -7.28 0.23 5.30
CA ASN A 253 -7.64 1.04 4.14
C ASN A 253 -9.15 1.07 3.95
N SER A 254 -9.69 2.23 3.55
CA SER A 254 -11.05 2.31 3.04
C SER A 254 -11.20 1.54 1.72
N VAL A 255 -12.42 1.08 1.44
CA VAL A 255 -12.73 0.29 0.23
C VAL A 255 -13.54 1.10 -0.81
N GLY A 256 -13.37 2.43 -0.80
CA GLY A 256 -14.03 3.35 -1.71
C GLY A 256 -13.30 3.55 -3.04
N THR A 257 -13.64 4.63 -3.73
CA THR A 257 -13.10 4.98 -5.05
C THR A 257 -11.71 5.60 -4.92
N ILE A 258 -10.70 4.95 -5.48
CA ILE A 258 -9.34 5.49 -5.59
C ILE A 258 -9.25 6.38 -6.83
N SER A 259 -8.71 7.58 -6.68
CA SER A 259 -8.56 8.58 -7.73
C SER A 259 -7.15 9.17 -7.72
N LEU A 260 -6.76 9.79 -8.83
CA LEU A 260 -5.50 10.50 -8.94
C LEU A 260 -5.68 11.71 -9.86
N ILE A 261 -5.25 12.87 -9.39
CA ILE A 261 -5.12 14.08 -10.21
C ILE A 261 -3.62 14.34 -10.38
N PRO A 262 -3.09 14.36 -11.61
CA PRO A 262 -1.67 14.62 -11.84
C PRO A 262 -1.23 15.96 -11.26
N PRO A 263 -0.04 16.04 -10.65
CA PRO A 263 0.51 17.29 -10.15
C PRO A 263 0.70 18.34 -11.26
N THR A 264 0.44 19.60 -10.92
CA THR A 264 0.69 20.75 -11.78
C THR A 264 1.94 21.54 -11.36
N VAL A 265 2.39 21.34 -10.11
CA VAL A 265 3.61 21.93 -9.56
C VAL A 265 4.47 20.83 -9.00
N HIS A 266 5.72 20.75 -9.46
CA HIS A 266 6.69 19.76 -9.03
C HIS A 266 7.74 20.39 -8.11
N VAL A 267 7.91 19.82 -6.91
CA VAL A 267 9.02 20.16 -6.05
C VAL A 267 10.24 19.38 -6.52
N THR A 268 11.23 20.09 -7.07
CA THR A 268 12.38 19.47 -7.74
C THR A 268 13.71 19.62 -6.95
N ARG A 269 13.69 20.43 -5.91
CA ARG A 269 14.87 20.68 -5.05
C ARG A 269 14.47 21.01 -3.62
N THR A 270 15.31 20.64 -2.68
CA THR A 270 15.22 21.12 -1.31
C THR A 270 15.37 22.65 -1.27
N ASP A 271 14.71 23.31 -0.33
CA ASP A 271 14.57 24.77 -0.18
C ASP A 271 13.76 25.44 -1.33
N GLN A 272 13.03 24.67 -2.14
CA GLN A 272 12.00 25.26 -2.98
C GLN A 272 10.89 25.83 -2.10
N GLU A 273 10.42 27.02 -2.44
CA GLU A 273 9.31 27.69 -1.74
C GLU A 273 8.12 27.81 -2.66
N GLU A 274 6.92 27.56 -2.11
CA GLU A 274 5.66 27.84 -2.77
C GLU A 274 4.74 28.60 -1.81
N THR A 275 3.89 29.42 -2.37
CA THR A 275 2.82 30.10 -1.61
C THR A 275 1.49 29.83 -2.28
N VAL A 276 0.57 29.21 -1.57
CA VAL A 276 -0.75 28.88 -2.05
C VAL A 276 -1.77 29.52 -1.12
N ASP A 277 -2.63 30.40 -1.67
CA ASP A 277 -3.68 31.10 -0.93
C ASP A 277 -3.18 31.77 0.38
N GLY A 278 -2.00 32.42 0.31
CA GLY A 278 -1.36 33.05 1.46
C GLY A 278 -0.57 32.09 2.38
N VAL A 279 -0.65 30.80 2.17
CA VAL A 279 0.10 29.80 2.96
C VAL A 279 1.47 29.59 2.33
N ARG A 280 2.53 30.05 3.02
CA ARG A 280 3.93 29.89 2.58
C ARG A 280 4.50 28.58 3.09
N MET A 281 5.18 27.83 2.21
CA MET A 281 5.78 26.52 2.47
C MET A 281 7.19 26.45 1.93
N VAL A 282 8.10 25.79 2.67
CA VAL A 282 9.48 25.49 2.27
C VAL A 282 9.64 23.98 2.27
N PHE A 283 10.06 23.38 1.17
CA PHE A 283 10.11 21.93 0.99
C PHE A 283 11.51 21.35 1.20
N GLN A 284 11.56 20.15 1.74
CA GLN A 284 12.74 19.29 1.80
C GLN A 284 12.44 18.00 1.07
N LEU A 285 13.13 17.73 -0.04
CA LEU A 285 13.02 16.43 -0.71
C LEU A 285 13.71 15.34 0.11
N THR A 286 13.04 14.20 0.26
CA THR A 286 13.51 13.04 1.03
C THR A 286 13.34 11.73 0.24
N PRO A 287 13.81 11.63 -1.02
CA PRO A 287 13.59 10.46 -1.86
C PRO A 287 14.28 9.22 -1.28
N GLY A 288 13.60 8.08 -1.39
CA GLY A 288 14.11 6.78 -0.95
C GLY A 288 13.99 6.53 0.55
N THR A 289 13.27 7.38 1.27
CA THR A 289 12.88 7.19 2.67
C THR A 289 11.63 6.30 2.74
N GLU A 290 10.49 6.80 3.25
CA GLU A 290 9.25 6.02 3.29
C GLU A 290 8.74 5.71 1.88
N ALA A 291 8.85 6.67 0.95
CA ALA A 291 8.58 6.47 -0.47
C ALA A 291 9.78 6.86 -1.35
N PRO A 292 9.84 6.32 -2.58
CA PRO A 292 10.84 6.74 -3.56
C PRO A 292 10.75 8.21 -3.93
N SER A 293 9.54 8.78 -3.90
CA SER A 293 9.23 10.19 -4.15
C SER A 293 8.48 10.74 -2.93
N GLU A 294 9.17 11.50 -2.09
CA GLU A 294 8.65 12.02 -0.83
C GLU A 294 9.27 13.37 -0.48
N MET A 295 8.54 14.19 0.29
CA MET A 295 9.00 15.48 0.78
C MET A 295 8.41 15.83 2.15
N ASN A 296 9.26 16.41 3.01
CA ASN A 296 8.84 17.14 4.20
C ASN A 296 8.62 18.61 3.85
N PHE A 297 7.85 19.35 4.64
CA PHE A 297 7.67 20.78 4.40
C PHE A 297 7.44 21.56 5.68
N TYR A 298 7.99 22.79 5.70
CA TYR A 298 7.97 23.69 6.83
C TYR A 298 7.11 24.93 6.51
N PHE A 299 6.31 25.36 7.48
CA PHE A 299 5.49 26.57 7.43
C PHE A 299 6.16 27.65 8.28
N PRO A 300 7.03 28.52 7.71
CA PRO A 300 7.89 29.40 8.47
C PRO A 300 7.10 30.43 9.29
N ASP A 301 6.00 30.94 8.76
CA ASP A 301 5.16 31.95 9.40
C ASP A 301 4.36 31.40 10.58
N ARG A 302 4.25 30.08 10.68
CA ARG A 302 3.52 29.36 11.73
C ARG A 302 4.41 28.51 12.64
N ARG A 303 5.70 28.36 12.29
CA ARG A 303 6.68 27.53 13.01
C ARG A 303 6.20 26.06 13.13
N ILE A 304 5.61 25.54 12.05
CA ILE A 304 5.05 24.20 11.98
C ILE A 304 5.82 23.39 10.96
N LEU A 305 6.11 22.11 11.29
CA LEU A 305 6.81 21.17 10.42
C LEU A 305 5.88 20.00 10.10
N CYS A 306 5.71 19.69 8.81
CA CYS A 306 5.10 18.45 8.33
C CYS A 306 6.22 17.48 7.97
N MET A 307 6.20 16.29 8.56
CA MET A 307 7.18 15.23 8.32
C MET A 307 6.68 14.16 7.35
N ALA A 308 5.61 14.44 6.59
CA ALA A 308 5.02 13.46 5.68
C ALA A 308 4.78 12.12 6.40
N GLU A 309 5.46 11.04 6.00
CA GLU A 309 5.47 9.76 6.73
C GLU A 309 6.85 9.43 7.30
N ASN A 310 7.83 10.35 7.14
CA ASN A 310 9.22 10.14 7.58
C ASN A 310 9.41 10.03 9.10
N ALA A 311 8.48 10.53 9.90
CA ALA A 311 8.50 10.41 11.35
C ALA A 311 7.06 10.23 11.87
N THR A 312 6.75 9.05 12.36
CA THR A 312 5.44 8.65 12.90
C THR A 312 5.62 7.95 14.26
N HIS A 313 4.53 7.78 15.03
CA HIS A 313 4.62 7.13 16.34
C HIS A 313 4.70 5.60 16.22
N THR A 314 5.63 5.11 15.39
CA THR A 314 5.96 3.69 15.21
C THR A 314 7.32 3.53 14.53
N MET A 315 7.94 2.37 14.70
CA MET A 315 8.98 1.89 13.79
C MET A 315 8.30 1.56 12.45
N HIS A 316 8.59 2.33 11.42
CA HIS A 316 8.09 2.03 10.08
C HIS A 316 8.83 0.85 9.45
N ASN A 317 8.21 0.12 8.54
CA ASN A 317 8.88 -0.95 7.83
C ASN A 317 9.83 -0.42 6.75
N ILE A 318 10.99 -1.08 6.58
CA ILE A 318 11.99 -0.77 5.54
C ILE A 318 11.62 -1.44 4.19
N VAL A 319 10.86 -2.50 4.22
CA VAL A 319 10.15 -3.05 3.06
C VAL A 319 8.72 -3.39 3.46
N THR A 320 7.75 -2.94 2.70
CA THR A 320 6.36 -3.24 3.02
C THR A 320 5.97 -4.65 2.57
N LEU A 321 5.16 -5.35 3.37
CA LEU A 321 4.74 -6.72 3.08
C LEU A 321 3.84 -6.83 1.84
N ARG A 322 3.13 -5.76 1.47
CA ARG A 322 2.38 -5.73 0.20
C ARG A 322 3.28 -5.76 -1.02
N GLY A 323 4.50 -5.27 -0.89
CA GLY A 323 5.48 -5.10 -1.96
C GLY A 323 5.74 -3.61 -2.22
N ALA A 324 7.00 -3.24 -2.36
CA ALA A 324 7.51 -1.95 -2.78
C ALA A 324 9.03 -2.07 -3.01
N LEU A 325 9.65 -1.01 -3.51
CA LEU A 325 11.10 -0.88 -3.47
C LEU A 325 11.58 -0.86 -2.02
N VAL A 326 12.71 -1.51 -1.75
CA VAL A 326 13.30 -1.50 -0.41
C VAL A 326 13.79 -0.10 -0.08
N ARG A 327 13.30 0.47 1.02
CA ARG A 327 13.63 1.80 1.54
C ARG A 327 15.08 1.87 2.01
N ASP A 328 15.62 3.08 2.11
CA ASP A 328 16.99 3.31 2.54
C ASP A 328 17.05 3.91 3.96
N PRO A 329 17.26 3.11 5.01
CA PRO A 329 17.30 3.61 6.38
C PRO A 329 18.52 4.51 6.64
N HIS A 330 19.59 4.38 5.85
CA HIS A 330 20.75 5.25 5.96
C HIS A 330 20.43 6.68 5.52
N VAL A 331 19.83 6.85 4.32
CA VAL A 331 19.43 8.18 3.86
C VAL A 331 18.27 8.72 4.69
N TRP A 332 17.39 7.88 5.19
CA TRP A 332 16.28 8.26 6.07
C TRP A 332 16.81 8.90 7.36
N SER A 333 17.79 8.28 8.03
CA SER A 333 18.47 8.86 9.21
C SER A 333 19.14 10.20 8.88
N LYS A 334 19.74 10.34 7.70
CA LYS A 334 20.35 11.60 7.25
C LYS A 334 19.32 12.71 7.02
N TYR A 335 18.21 12.39 6.34
CA TYR A 335 17.17 13.39 6.11
C TYR A 335 16.47 13.81 7.41
N LEU A 336 16.29 12.90 8.37
CA LEU A 336 15.81 13.27 9.71
C LEU A 336 16.78 14.21 10.42
N THR A 337 18.10 13.95 10.33
CA THR A 337 19.14 14.87 10.85
C THR A 337 19.02 16.25 10.21
N ASP A 338 18.85 16.29 8.89
CA ASP A 338 18.71 17.54 8.15
C ASP A 338 17.41 18.28 8.53
N SER A 339 16.28 17.56 8.68
CA SER A 339 15.00 18.10 9.15
C SER A 339 15.11 18.72 10.55
N ILE A 340 15.80 18.04 11.49
CA ILE A 340 16.04 18.56 12.84
C ILE A 340 16.80 19.87 12.78
N ASN A 341 17.88 19.91 11.99
CA ASN A 341 18.77 21.07 11.92
C ASN A 341 18.13 22.24 11.16
N ARG A 342 17.40 21.99 10.09
CA ARG A 342 16.74 23.03 9.28
C ARG A 342 15.52 23.60 9.97
N TYR A 343 14.66 22.72 10.53
CA TYR A 343 13.31 23.09 10.93
C TYR A 343 12.99 22.71 12.36
N GLY A 344 13.38 21.53 12.86
CA GLY A 344 12.93 20.97 14.13
C GLY A 344 13.19 21.91 15.31
N ARG A 345 14.38 22.51 15.38
CA ARG A 345 14.75 23.46 16.43
C ARG A 345 14.05 24.82 16.35
N ARG A 346 13.28 25.07 15.30
CA ARG A 346 12.50 26.29 15.06
C ARG A 346 11.00 26.04 15.04
N SER A 347 10.59 24.79 15.24
CA SER A 347 9.19 24.39 15.20
C SER A 347 8.58 24.34 16.60
N ASP A 348 7.33 24.77 16.71
CA ASP A 348 6.53 24.67 17.92
C ASP A 348 5.58 23.46 17.84
N LEU A 349 5.36 22.95 16.61
CA LEU A 349 4.52 21.81 16.28
C LEU A 349 5.15 21.00 15.15
N VAL A 350 5.16 19.67 15.29
CA VAL A 350 5.38 18.72 14.20
C VAL A 350 4.14 17.83 14.03
N PHE A 351 3.74 17.60 12.80
CA PHE A 351 2.69 16.64 12.45
C PHE A 351 3.13 15.77 11.26
N SER A 352 2.45 14.66 11.11
CA SER A 352 2.68 13.70 10.02
C SER A 352 1.35 13.26 9.42
N SER A 353 1.44 12.58 8.29
CA SER A 353 0.26 12.05 7.57
C SER A 353 -0.37 10.83 8.25
N HIS A 354 0.19 10.40 9.39
CA HIS A 354 -0.35 9.37 10.29
C HIS A 354 -0.18 9.78 11.74
N HIS A 355 -0.97 9.17 12.62
CA HIS A 355 -0.92 9.35 14.07
C HIS A 355 -1.29 10.78 14.51
N TRP A 356 -0.78 11.21 15.65
CA TRP A 356 -1.04 12.50 16.30
C TRP A 356 0.21 13.38 16.29
N PRO A 357 0.03 14.70 16.38
CA PRO A 357 1.16 15.63 16.38
C PRO A 357 1.96 15.62 17.70
N VAL A 358 3.15 16.24 17.65
CA VAL A 358 3.99 16.53 18.81
C VAL A 358 4.16 18.05 18.96
N TRP A 359 3.92 18.57 20.16
CA TRP A 359 4.02 20.00 20.48
C TRP A 359 5.21 20.28 21.39
N GLY A 360 5.88 21.41 21.14
CA GLY A 360 7.01 21.92 21.92
C GLY A 360 8.36 21.52 21.32
N THR A 361 9.21 22.51 21.12
CA THR A 361 10.49 22.37 20.37
C THR A 361 11.37 21.24 20.92
N ASP A 362 11.52 21.13 22.25
CA ASP A 362 12.39 20.12 22.86
C ASP A 362 11.83 18.70 22.62
N ARG A 363 10.52 18.53 22.76
CA ARG A 363 9.84 17.25 22.48
C ARG A 363 9.93 16.87 21.00
N ILE A 364 9.82 17.85 20.10
CA ILE A 364 9.96 17.66 18.66
C ILE A 364 11.36 17.16 18.32
N VAL A 365 12.40 17.85 18.87
CA VAL A 365 13.80 17.45 18.64
C VAL A 365 14.07 16.05 19.17
N GLU A 366 13.56 15.72 20.34
CA GLU A 366 13.69 14.37 20.93
C GLU A 366 12.98 13.31 20.08
N PHE A 367 11.71 13.53 19.73
CA PHE A 367 10.94 12.63 18.86
C PHE A 367 11.64 12.34 17.53
N LEU A 368 12.07 13.38 16.84
CA LEU A 368 12.78 13.25 15.55
C LEU A 368 14.15 12.58 15.73
N SER A 369 14.84 12.82 16.86
CA SER A 369 16.11 12.19 17.18
C SER A 369 15.97 10.70 17.43
N LEU A 370 14.95 10.28 18.16
CA LEU A 370 14.66 8.87 18.39
C LEU A 370 14.34 8.12 17.08
N GLN A 371 13.54 8.73 16.18
CA GLN A 371 13.27 8.18 14.86
C GLN A 371 14.56 8.08 14.01
N ARG A 372 15.38 9.12 13.99
CA ARG A 372 16.69 9.15 13.32
C ARG A 372 17.59 8.02 13.80
N ASP A 373 17.74 7.92 15.11
CA ASP A 373 18.65 6.98 15.76
C ASP A 373 18.19 5.53 15.55
N MET A 374 16.89 5.28 15.53
CA MET A 374 16.30 3.97 15.24
C MET A 374 16.68 3.50 13.83
N TYR A 375 16.47 4.30 12.80
CA TYR A 375 16.82 3.92 11.43
C TYR A 375 18.32 3.82 11.22
N GLY A 376 19.10 4.76 11.79
CA GLY A 376 20.56 4.71 11.74
C GLY A 376 21.11 3.46 12.42
N TYR A 377 20.62 3.12 13.61
CA TYR A 377 21.05 1.94 14.35
C TYR A 377 20.71 0.65 13.59
N LEU A 378 19.48 0.51 13.09
CA LEU A 378 19.05 -0.65 12.31
C LEU A 378 19.95 -0.86 11.08
N ASN A 379 20.24 0.20 10.34
CA ASN A 379 21.12 0.15 9.19
C ASN A 379 22.54 -0.27 9.60
N ASP A 380 23.16 0.49 10.49
CA ASP A 380 24.59 0.37 10.79
C ASP A 380 24.92 -0.95 11.47
N GLN A 381 24.07 -1.41 12.40
CA GLN A 381 24.29 -2.68 13.07
C GLN A 381 24.01 -3.88 12.15
N THR A 382 23.05 -3.77 11.25
CA THR A 382 22.84 -4.81 10.23
C THR A 382 24.07 -4.92 9.33
N LEU A 383 24.60 -3.80 8.82
CA LEU A 383 25.80 -3.80 7.97
C LEU A 383 27.04 -4.27 8.72
N ARG A 384 27.20 -3.91 10.00
CA ARG A 384 28.31 -4.38 10.83
C ARG A 384 28.31 -5.90 10.95
N LEU A 385 27.15 -6.53 11.19
CA LEU A 385 27.03 -7.98 11.32
C LEU A 385 27.11 -8.69 9.95
N LEU A 386 26.52 -8.11 8.90
CA LEU A 386 26.65 -8.57 7.52
C LEU A 386 28.14 -8.67 7.11
N ASN A 387 28.94 -7.65 7.42
CA ASN A 387 30.38 -7.65 7.16
C ASN A 387 31.18 -8.66 8.02
N GLN A 388 30.53 -9.29 9.00
CA GLN A 388 31.08 -10.43 9.74
C GLN A 388 30.64 -11.79 9.16
N GLY A 389 29.86 -11.78 8.07
CA GLY A 389 29.43 -12.98 7.36
C GLY A 389 28.07 -13.53 7.79
N TYR A 390 27.33 -12.83 8.66
CA TYR A 390 25.98 -13.27 9.06
C TYR A 390 24.95 -12.93 7.98
N VAL A 391 23.99 -13.83 7.78
CA VAL A 391 22.86 -13.61 6.88
C VAL A 391 21.68 -12.91 7.58
N GLY A 392 20.77 -12.35 6.80
CA GLY A 392 19.68 -11.53 7.33
C GLY A 392 18.82 -12.21 8.40
N ALA A 393 18.60 -13.52 8.31
CA ALA A 393 17.85 -14.28 9.30
C ALA A 393 18.60 -14.38 10.65
N GLU A 394 19.91 -14.58 10.62
CA GLU A 394 20.77 -14.62 11.82
C GLU A 394 20.86 -13.25 12.48
N ILE A 395 21.13 -12.21 11.68
CA ILE A 395 21.22 -10.83 12.18
C ILE A 395 19.92 -10.42 12.88
N ALA A 396 18.78 -10.82 12.32
CA ALA A 396 17.45 -10.52 12.89
C ALA A 396 17.25 -11.11 14.31
N GLU A 397 17.90 -12.22 14.63
CA GLU A 397 17.88 -12.85 15.96
C GLU A 397 18.97 -12.27 16.90
N MET A 398 20.06 -11.77 16.33
CA MET A 398 21.21 -11.25 17.09
C MET A 398 21.04 -9.79 17.52
N LEU A 399 20.42 -8.96 16.68
CA LEU A 399 20.34 -7.53 16.90
C LEU A 399 19.45 -7.18 18.09
N ARG A 400 19.96 -6.33 18.97
CA ARG A 400 19.23 -5.79 20.12
C ARG A 400 19.20 -4.26 20.02
N MET A 401 18.02 -3.68 20.23
CA MET A 401 17.86 -2.24 20.22
C MET A 401 18.39 -1.61 21.53
N PRO A 402 18.94 -0.39 21.46
CA PRO A 402 19.33 0.35 22.66
C PRO A 402 18.13 0.58 23.61
N PRO A 403 18.37 0.62 24.95
CA PRO A 403 17.29 0.82 25.93
C PRO A 403 16.42 2.06 25.67
N ALA A 404 17.01 3.20 25.30
CA ALA A 404 16.24 4.40 24.96
C ALA A 404 15.26 4.21 23.80
N LEU A 405 15.59 3.32 22.83
CA LEU A 405 14.72 3.00 21.71
C LEU A 405 13.72 1.89 22.03
N THR A 406 13.93 1.10 23.06
CA THR A 406 12.96 0.07 23.49
C THR A 406 11.94 0.58 24.50
N THR A 407 12.21 1.70 25.16
CA THR A 407 11.29 2.31 26.12
C THR A 407 10.43 3.44 25.55
N SER A 408 10.79 3.97 24.36
CA SER A 408 10.00 5.00 23.68
C SER A 408 8.88 4.38 22.86
N TRP A 409 7.64 4.76 23.10
CA TRP A 409 6.47 4.27 22.36
C TRP A 409 6.57 4.53 20.86
N SER A 410 7.16 5.65 20.45
CA SER A 410 7.29 6.03 19.04
C SER A 410 8.28 5.17 18.24
N THR A 411 9.06 4.31 18.89
CA THR A 411 10.02 3.41 18.25
C THR A 411 9.66 1.93 18.38
N HIS A 412 8.45 1.63 18.91
CA HIS A 412 7.92 0.27 18.92
C HIS A 412 7.51 -0.23 17.54
N GLY A 413 7.48 -1.54 17.39
CA GLY A 413 7.39 -2.23 16.11
C GLY A 413 5.97 -2.47 15.59
N TYR A 414 5.07 -1.50 15.65
CA TYR A 414 3.65 -1.71 15.30
C TYR A 414 3.41 -1.91 13.80
N TYR A 415 4.26 -1.31 12.92
CA TYR A 415 4.12 -1.38 11.47
C TYR A 415 5.35 -2.00 10.78
N GLY A 416 6.56 -1.72 11.26
CA GLY A 416 7.78 -2.48 11.05
C GLY A 416 8.11 -3.33 12.29
N SER A 417 9.21 -4.05 12.28
CA SER A 417 9.81 -4.68 13.46
C SER A 417 11.31 -4.84 13.27
N VAL A 418 12.06 -5.05 14.35
CA VAL A 418 13.51 -5.26 14.26
C VAL A 418 13.84 -6.40 13.29
N SER A 419 13.18 -7.56 13.46
CA SER A 419 13.40 -8.73 12.60
C SER A 419 13.03 -8.47 11.14
N HIS A 420 11.92 -7.76 10.90
CA HIS A 420 11.48 -7.38 9.56
C HIS A 420 12.49 -6.45 8.89
N ASN A 421 12.85 -5.37 9.59
CA ASN A 421 13.67 -4.30 9.07
C ASN A 421 15.12 -4.73 8.82
N VAL A 422 15.69 -5.58 9.69
CA VAL A 422 17.01 -6.19 9.48
C VAL A 422 17.06 -6.97 8.17
N LYS A 423 16.03 -7.83 7.93
CA LYS A 423 15.94 -8.60 6.68
C LYS A 423 15.78 -7.68 5.46
N ALA A 424 15.06 -6.58 5.62
CA ALA A 424 14.89 -5.59 4.55
C ALA A 424 16.20 -4.85 4.25
N VAL A 425 16.96 -4.43 5.28
CA VAL A 425 18.30 -3.85 5.11
C VAL A 425 19.23 -4.83 4.42
N TYR A 426 19.25 -6.10 4.87
CA TYR A 426 20.04 -7.14 4.21
C TYR A 426 19.66 -7.26 2.71
N GLN A 427 18.37 -7.37 2.40
CA GLN A 427 17.88 -7.45 1.03
C GLN A 427 18.29 -6.24 0.18
N ARG A 428 18.30 -5.04 0.73
CA ARG A 428 18.70 -3.83 0.03
C ARG A 428 20.12 -3.91 -0.51
N TYR A 429 21.05 -4.44 0.28
CA TYR A 429 22.47 -4.51 -0.07
C TYR A 429 22.86 -5.80 -0.77
N MET A 430 22.29 -6.93 -0.38
CA MET A 430 22.72 -8.27 -0.84
C MET A 430 21.73 -8.92 -1.81
N GLY A 431 20.50 -8.41 -1.94
CA GLY A 431 19.47 -9.03 -2.76
C GLY A 431 18.91 -10.31 -2.15
N TRP A 432 18.40 -11.18 -3.01
CA TRP A 432 17.74 -12.44 -2.60
C TRP A 432 18.71 -13.55 -2.20
N PHE A 433 19.96 -13.51 -2.69
CA PHE A 433 20.93 -14.58 -2.51
C PHE A 433 21.78 -14.37 -1.25
N ASP A 434 21.84 -15.37 -0.39
CA ASP A 434 22.55 -15.33 0.88
C ASP A 434 24.04 -15.69 0.80
N GLY A 435 24.55 -16.00 -0.40
CA GLY A 435 25.94 -16.40 -0.64
C GLY A 435 26.21 -17.91 -0.54
N ASN A 436 25.27 -18.71 -0.02
CA ASN A 436 25.42 -20.16 0.06
C ASN A 436 25.09 -20.83 -1.28
N PRO A 437 26.04 -21.51 -1.94
CA PRO A 437 25.78 -22.19 -3.22
C PRO A 437 24.61 -23.19 -3.19
N ALA A 438 24.26 -23.74 -2.04
CA ALA A 438 23.12 -24.65 -1.89
C ALA A 438 21.77 -23.97 -2.17
N HIS A 439 21.67 -22.65 -1.99
CA HIS A 439 20.46 -21.85 -2.20
C HIS A 439 20.40 -21.18 -3.57
N LEU A 440 21.46 -21.39 -4.41
CA LEU A 440 21.52 -20.72 -5.72
C LEU A 440 20.48 -21.27 -6.72
N TRP A 441 20.16 -22.56 -6.65
CA TRP A 441 19.25 -23.24 -7.56
C TRP A 441 18.36 -24.24 -6.84
N GLU A 442 17.52 -23.74 -5.99
CA GLU A 442 16.54 -24.53 -5.27
C GLU A 442 15.42 -25.03 -6.19
N HIS A 443 14.80 -26.14 -5.83
CA HIS A 443 13.61 -26.60 -6.53
C HIS A 443 12.44 -25.64 -6.34
N PRO A 444 11.50 -25.53 -7.33
CA PRO A 444 10.25 -24.80 -7.15
C PRO A 444 9.47 -25.30 -5.92
N PRO A 445 8.63 -24.43 -5.30
CA PRO A 445 8.04 -24.71 -3.98
C PRO A 445 7.36 -26.07 -3.83
N VAL A 446 6.54 -26.48 -4.80
CA VAL A 446 5.81 -27.77 -4.76
C VAL A 446 6.78 -28.97 -4.80
N GLU A 447 7.75 -28.91 -5.71
CA GLU A 447 8.73 -29.99 -5.87
C GLU A 447 9.69 -30.06 -4.69
N ASN A 448 10.07 -28.91 -4.15
CA ASN A 448 10.86 -28.83 -2.91
C ASN A 448 10.09 -29.43 -1.72
N ALA A 449 8.81 -29.09 -1.60
CA ALA A 449 7.95 -29.58 -0.54
C ALA A 449 7.79 -31.12 -0.56
N ARG A 450 7.57 -31.72 -1.73
CA ARG A 450 7.47 -33.18 -1.88
C ARG A 450 8.73 -33.88 -1.37
N ARG A 451 9.93 -33.39 -1.75
CA ARG A 451 11.20 -33.96 -1.29
C ARG A 451 11.38 -33.84 0.22
N HIS A 452 11.02 -32.72 0.80
CA HIS A 452 11.12 -32.55 2.25
C HIS A 452 10.16 -33.48 2.99
N VAL A 453 8.92 -33.62 2.52
CA VAL A 453 7.95 -34.56 3.11
C VAL A 453 8.45 -36.01 3.04
N ASP A 454 8.98 -36.41 1.88
CA ASP A 454 9.55 -37.77 1.72
C ASP A 454 10.74 -37.98 2.68
N ALA A 455 11.66 -37.01 2.78
CA ALA A 455 12.81 -37.05 3.67
C ALA A 455 12.42 -37.07 5.16
N MET A 456 11.27 -36.47 5.53
CA MET A 456 10.74 -36.53 6.90
C MET A 456 9.98 -37.84 7.21
N GLY A 457 9.91 -38.78 6.30
CA GLY A 457 9.21 -40.06 6.47
C GLY A 457 7.71 -40.01 6.14
N GLY A 458 7.30 -39.06 5.30
CA GLY A 458 5.94 -38.86 4.82
C GLY A 458 5.15 -37.84 5.63
N ALA A 459 3.97 -37.47 5.10
CA ALA A 459 3.13 -36.43 5.68
C ALA A 459 2.74 -36.68 7.15
N ASP A 460 2.40 -37.93 7.50
CA ASP A 460 2.00 -38.29 8.87
C ASP A 460 3.16 -38.13 9.87
N ALA A 461 4.38 -38.44 9.47
CA ALA A 461 5.56 -38.28 10.33
C ALA A 461 5.88 -36.80 10.52
N ALA A 462 5.81 -36.00 9.45
CA ALA A 462 5.98 -34.55 9.50
C ALA A 462 4.93 -33.90 10.41
N LEU A 463 3.64 -34.28 10.28
CA LEU A 463 2.57 -33.74 11.12
C LEU A 463 2.71 -34.13 12.60
N ARG A 464 3.15 -35.37 12.91
CA ARG A 464 3.46 -35.73 14.32
C ARG A 464 4.59 -34.89 14.89
N THR A 465 5.62 -34.58 14.10
CA THR A 465 6.74 -33.72 14.51
C THR A 465 6.25 -32.29 14.75
N ALA A 466 5.43 -31.78 13.84
CA ALA A 466 4.83 -30.45 13.96
C ALA A 466 3.87 -30.33 15.16
N GLN A 467 3.06 -31.36 15.42
CA GLN A 467 2.16 -31.38 16.58
C GLN A 467 2.95 -31.32 17.89
N LYS A 468 4.04 -32.11 18.00
CA LYS A 468 4.91 -32.04 19.17
C LYS A 468 5.54 -30.66 19.36
N ALA A 469 5.91 -29.98 18.26
CA ALA A 469 6.42 -28.61 18.30
C ALA A 469 5.31 -27.62 18.74
N TYR A 470 4.07 -27.80 18.25
CA TYR A 470 2.92 -27.01 18.66
C TYR A 470 2.65 -27.12 20.18
N ASP A 471 2.65 -28.36 20.68
CA ASP A 471 2.46 -28.65 22.11
C ASP A 471 3.60 -28.04 22.97
N GLY A 472 4.79 -27.91 22.39
CA GLY A 472 5.96 -27.24 22.98
C GLY A 472 6.02 -25.73 22.72
N ALA A 473 4.99 -25.13 22.12
CA ALA A 473 4.92 -23.71 21.77
C ALA A 473 5.98 -23.20 20.74
N ASP A 474 6.61 -24.10 19.99
CA ASP A 474 7.51 -23.72 18.89
C ASP A 474 6.70 -23.53 17.58
N TYR A 475 5.84 -22.55 17.57
CA TYR A 475 4.93 -22.26 16.43
C TYR A 475 5.70 -21.90 15.16
N ARG A 476 6.89 -21.31 15.28
CA ARG A 476 7.75 -20.97 14.12
C ARG A 476 8.19 -22.24 13.38
N TRP A 477 8.53 -23.29 14.12
CA TRP A 477 8.89 -24.58 13.53
C TRP A 477 7.68 -25.30 12.95
N VAL A 478 6.53 -25.24 13.65
CA VAL A 478 5.27 -25.80 13.13
C VAL A 478 4.97 -25.28 11.73
N VAL A 479 4.96 -23.95 11.54
CA VAL A 479 4.60 -23.36 10.24
C VAL A 479 5.60 -23.70 9.15
N GLN A 480 6.87 -23.88 9.46
CA GLN A 480 7.88 -24.28 8.49
C GLN A 480 7.66 -25.72 8.02
N VAL A 481 7.47 -26.65 8.95
CA VAL A 481 7.27 -28.07 8.65
C VAL A 481 5.95 -28.33 7.92
N VAL A 482 4.87 -27.76 8.45
CA VAL A 482 3.51 -28.00 7.92
C VAL A 482 3.33 -27.36 6.54
N ASN A 483 4.03 -26.25 6.25
CA ASN A 483 4.01 -25.64 4.93
C ASN A 483 4.48 -26.62 3.83
N TYR A 484 5.49 -27.45 4.11
CA TYR A 484 5.88 -28.47 3.15
C TYR A 484 4.77 -29.50 2.91
N VAL A 485 4.06 -29.92 3.97
CA VAL A 485 2.94 -30.87 3.80
C VAL A 485 1.82 -30.26 2.93
N ILE A 486 1.45 -29.00 3.17
CA ILE A 486 0.41 -28.31 2.40
C ILE A 486 0.83 -28.13 0.94
N PHE A 487 2.08 -27.76 0.67
CA PHE A 487 2.55 -27.58 -0.70
C PHE A 487 2.75 -28.91 -1.44
N ALA A 488 3.04 -29.99 -0.73
CA ALA A 488 3.08 -31.34 -1.31
C ALA A 488 1.69 -31.90 -1.61
N ASP A 489 0.73 -31.65 -0.72
CA ASP A 489 -0.69 -32.04 -0.83
C ASP A 489 -1.62 -30.94 -0.30
N PRO A 490 -2.11 -30.05 -1.16
CA PRO A 490 -3.01 -28.96 -0.76
C PRO A 490 -4.42 -29.42 -0.34
N THR A 491 -4.73 -30.72 -0.42
CA THR A 491 -6.00 -31.30 0.06
C THR A 491 -5.93 -31.76 1.51
N ASN A 492 -4.74 -31.81 2.11
CA ASN A 492 -4.52 -32.30 3.47
C ASN A 492 -5.14 -31.33 4.51
N LYS A 493 -6.35 -31.68 4.96
CA LYS A 493 -7.08 -30.85 5.92
C LYS A 493 -6.41 -30.75 7.28
N THR A 494 -5.82 -31.84 7.78
CA THR A 494 -5.11 -31.86 9.07
C THR A 494 -3.92 -30.89 9.06
N ALA A 495 -3.17 -30.85 7.97
CA ALA A 495 -2.08 -29.91 7.80
C ALA A 495 -2.58 -28.46 7.80
N LYS A 496 -3.64 -28.17 7.04
CA LYS A 496 -4.24 -26.83 7.00
C LYS A 496 -4.74 -26.36 8.38
N ASP A 497 -5.43 -27.22 9.11
CA ASP A 497 -5.98 -26.90 10.43
C ASP A 497 -4.84 -26.64 11.44
N LEU A 498 -3.77 -27.46 11.43
CA LEU A 498 -2.63 -27.27 12.31
C LEU A 498 -1.85 -26.00 11.97
N GLN A 499 -1.62 -25.69 10.70
CA GLN A 499 -0.95 -24.47 10.28
C GLN A 499 -1.77 -23.23 10.62
N ALA A 500 -3.07 -23.26 10.39
CA ALA A 500 -3.96 -22.16 10.74
C ALA A 500 -3.91 -21.90 12.26
N SER A 501 -3.96 -22.95 13.08
CA SER A 501 -3.83 -22.82 14.54
C SER A 501 -2.50 -22.21 14.97
N ALA A 502 -1.38 -22.63 14.34
CA ALA A 502 -0.06 -22.05 14.63
C ALA A 502 0.04 -20.58 14.18
N PHE A 503 -0.53 -20.22 13.04
CA PHE A 503 -0.61 -18.83 12.60
C PHE A 503 -1.39 -17.96 13.59
N GLU A 504 -2.49 -18.46 14.16
CA GLU A 504 -3.26 -17.76 15.18
C GLU A 504 -2.42 -17.48 16.44
N GLN A 505 -1.64 -18.46 16.92
CA GLN A 505 -0.77 -18.24 18.07
C GLN A 505 0.30 -17.19 17.80
N LEU A 506 0.95 -17.25 16.63
CA LEU A 506 1.92 -16.24 16.19
C LEU A 506 1.28 -14.83 16.10
N ALA A 507 0.03 -14.76 15.64
CA ALA A 507 -0.71 -13.50 15.55
C ALA A 507 -1.04 -12.92 16.93
N TYR A 508 -1.44 -13.76 17.89
CA TYR A 508 -1.83 -13.30 19.24
C TYR A 508 -0.65 -12.73 20.04
N GLY A 509 0.57 -13.20 19.77
CA GLY A 509 1.79 -12.64 20.38
C GLY A 509 2.42 -11.49 19.61
N ALA A 510 1.98 -11.20 18.38
CA ALA A 510 2.62 -10.21 17.53
C ALA A 510 2.35 -8.76 17.99
N GLU A 511 3.42 -7.98 18.29
CA GLU A 511 3.35 -6.53 18.44
C GLU A 511 3.11 -5.83 17.10
N ASN A 512 3.68 -6.40 16.02
CA ASN A 512 3.52 -5.88 14.68
C ASN A 512 2.14 -6.22 14.13
N ALA A 513 1.30 -5.20 13.91
CA ALA A 513 -0.06 -5.37 13.44
C ALA A 513 -0.13 -5.99 12.04
N THR A 514 0.81 -5.64 11.15
CA THR A 514 0.80 -6.21 9.79
C THR A 514 1.19 -7.67 9.77
N TRP A 515 2.09 -8.12 10.67
CA TRP A 515 2.38 -9.54 10.86
C TRP A 515 1.18 -10.28 11.43
N ARG A 516 0.52 -9.70 12.46
CA ARG A 516 -0.73 -10.26 13.00
C ARG A 516 -1.75 -10.46 11.88
N ASN A 517 -1.97 -9.45 11.06
CA ASN A 517 -2.94 -9.50 9.98
C ASN A 517 -2.55 -10.54 8.91
N PHE A 518 -1.27 -10.67 8.56
CA PHE A 518 -0.80 -11.70 7.64
C PHE A 518 -1.04 -13.10 8.17
N TYR A 519 -0.69 -13.37 9.42
CA TYR A 519 -0.92 -14.67 10.05
C TYR A 519 -2.41 -15.01 10.11
N LEU A 520 -3.25 -14.10 10.57
CA LEU A 520 -4.71 -14.33 10.67
C LEU A 520 -5.35 -14.50 9.29
N SER A 521 -4.94 -13.71 8.29
CA SER A 521 -5.41 -13.85 6.90
C SER A 521 -5.00 -15.19 6.31
N GLY A 522 -3.77 -15.64 6.59
CA GLY A 522 -3.29 -16.97 6.20
C GLY A 522 -4.09 -18.09 6.85
N ALA A 523 -4.38 -17.98 8.14
CA ALA A 523 -5.25 -18.93 8.86
C ALA A 523 -6.66 -18.97 8.27
N HIS A 524 -7.22 -17.81 7.95
CA HIS A 524 -8.53 -17.70 7.30
C HIS A 524 -8.53 -18.41 5.93
N GLU A 525 -7.54 -18.12 5.08
CA GLU A 525 -7.46 -18.69 3.73
C GLU A 525 -7.24 -20.22 3.76
N LEU A 526 -6.48 -20.75 4.71
CA LEU A 526 -6.32 -22.20 4.89
C LEU A 526 -7.62 -22.91 5.23
N ARG A 527 -8.51 -22.27 6.01
CA ARG A 527 -9.79 -22.87 6.43
C ARG A 527 -10.93 -22.66 5.44
N HIS A 528 -10.96 -21.50 4.77
CA HIS A 528 -12.13 -21.05 3.99
C HIS A 528 -11.83 -20.89 2.49
N GLY A 529 -10.57 -20.99 2.07
CA GLY A 529 -10.13 -20.68 0.71
C GLY A 529 -9.85 -19.20 0.50
N SER A 530 -9.42 -18.83 -0.71
CA SER A 530 -9.09 -17.45 -1.05
C SER A 530 -10.30 -16.53 -0.84
N PHE A 531 -10.07 -15.41 -0.18
CA PHE A 531 -11.06 -14.34 0.00
C PHE A 531 -10.93 -13.24 -1.07
N GLY A 532 -10.04 -13.44 -2.05
CA GLY A 532 -9.83 -12.52 -3.17
C GLY A 532 -9.15 -11.22 -2.79
N THR A 533 -9.34 -10.22 -3.66
CA THR A 533 -8.79 -8.87 -3.51
C THR A 533 -9.92 -7.85 -3.44
N PRO A 534 -10.39 -7.50 -2.23
CA PRO A 534 -11.58 -6.65 -2.07
C PRO A 534 -11.37 -5.20 -2.52
N THR A 535 -10.13 -4.74 -2.63
CA THR A 535 -9.79 -3.37 -3.03
C THR A 535 -8.69 -3.39 -4.08
N THR A 536 -8.88 -2.67 -5.18
CA THR A 536 -7.86 -2.50 -6.22
C THR A 536 -7.65 -1.02 -6.51
N ALA A 537 -6.40 -0.61 -6.68
CA ALA A 537 -6.06 0.74 -7.11
C ALA A 537 -6.32 0.98 -8.61
N ASN A 538 -6.68 -0.05 -9.38
CA ASN A 538 -6.94 0.04 -10.82
C ASN A 538 -8.34 0.60 -11.12
N SER A 539 -8.60 1.84 -10.71
CA SER A 539 -9.85 2.55 -10.97
C SER A 539 -9.84 3.24 -12.34
N ALA A 540 -11.03 3.64 -12.81
CA ALA A 540 -11.14 4.45 -14.02
C ALA A 540 -10.43 5.81 -13.88
N ALA A 541 -10.43 6.39 -12.68
CA ALA A 541 -9.78 7.65 -12.38
C ALA A 541 -8.24 7.52 -12.39
N MET A 542 -7.70 6.44 -11.81
CA MET A 542 -6.27 6.12 -11.90
C MET A 542 -5.84 5.92 -13.36
N ALA A 543 -6.60 5.13 -14.13
CA ALA A 543 -6.29 4.93 -15.55
C ALA A 543 -6.31 6.25 -16.36
N ALA A 544 -7.24 7.16 -16.05
CA ALA A 544 -7.33 8.46 -16.72
C ALA A 544 -6.13 9.38 -16.43
N ALA A 545 -5.40 9.16 -15.35
CA ALA A 545 -4.22 9.92 -14.99
C ALA A 545 -2.94 9.49 -15.72
N LEU A 546 -2.94 8.33 -16.40
CA LEU A 546 -1.76 7.80 -17.10
C LEU A 546 -1.35 8.70 -18.26
N SER A 547 -0.05 8.91 -18.43
CA SER A 547 0.50 9.44 -19.67
C SER A 547 0.39 8.38 -20.79
N VAL A 548 0.61 8.80 -22.04
CA VAL A 548 0.60 7.88 -23.20
C VAL A 548 1.69 6.82 -23.04
N GLU A 549 2.87 7.21 -22.61
CA GLU A 549 3.99 6.31 -22.33
C GLU A 549 3.60 5.27 -21.27
N GLN A 550 3.01 5.71 -20.16
CA GLN A 550 2.57 4.82 -19.08
C GLN A 550 1.46 3.85 -19.52
N VAL A 551 0.62 4.25 -20.49
CA VAL A 551 -0.35 3.33 -21.10
C VAL A 551 0.36 2.22 -21.87
N PHE A 552 1.36 2.56 -22.68
CA PHE A 552 2.12 1.54 -23.43
C PHE A 552 2.97 0.68 -22.50
N ASP A 553 3.57 1.23 -21.46
CA ASP A 553 4.24 0.46 -20.40
C ASP A 553 3.29 -0.56 -19.77
N ALA A 554 2.09 -0.13 -19.35
CA ALA A 554 1.10 -1.01 -18.77
C ALA A 554 0.64 -2.14 -19.72
N VAL A 555 0.65 -1.90 -21.03
CA VAL A 555 0.37 -2.93 -22.04
C VAL A 555 1.56 -3.88 -22.19
N SER A 556 2.80 -3.36 -22.24
CA SER A 556 4.01 -4.16 -22.42
C SER A 556 4.16 -5.23 -21.34
N LEU A 557 3.86 -4.88 -20.09
CA LEU A 557 3.91 -5.79 -18.94
C LEU A 557 2.86 -6.92 -18.99
N ARG A 558 1.86 -6.79 -19.84
CA ARG A 558 0.78 -7.78 -20.00
C ARG A 558 0.96 -8.67 -21.24
N ILE A 559 1.98 -8.46 -22.05
CA ILE A 559 2.25 -9.32 -23.21
C ILE A 559 2.62 -10.73 -22.73
N ASP A 560 1.87 -11.72 -23.19
CA ASP A 560 2.21 -13.14 -23.04
C ASP A 560 3.37 -13.47 -23.99
N GLY A 561 4.60 -13.36 -23.48
CA GLY A 561 5.81 -13.51 -24.26
C GLY A 561 5.83 -14.80 -25.11
N PRO A 562 5.58 -15.99 -24.54
CA PRO A 562 5.50 -17.25 -25.28
C PRO A 562 4.52 -17.23 -26.47
N LYS A 563 3.35 -16.59 -26.33
CA LYS A 563 2.40 -16.46 -27.45
C LYS A 563 2.83 -15.42 -28.49
N ALA A 564 3.71 -14.51 -28.10
CA ALA A 564 4.15 -13.40 -28.95
C ALA A 564 5.52 -13.60 -29.59
N TRP A 565 6.22 -14.72 -29.37
CA TRP A 565 7.60 -14.93 -29.86
C TRP A 565 7.77 -14.74 -31.38
N ASP A 566 6.83 -15.26 -32.15
CA ASP A 566 6.87 -15.21 -33.62
C ASP A 566 6.08 -14.03 -34.20
N VAL A 567 5.46 -13.22 -33.35
CA VAL A 567 4.69 -12.05 -33.78
C VAL A 567 5.63 -10.87 -34.00
N ARG A 568 5.49 -10.23 -35.16
CA ARG A 568 6.13 -8.96 -35.48
C ARG A 568 5.05 -7.95 -35.81
N MET A 569 5.15 -6.76 -35.21
CA MET A 569 4.23 -5.66 -35.43
C MET A 569 4.99 -4.35 -35.21
N SER A 570 4.77 -3.40 -36.10
CA SER A 570 5.30 -2.03 -35.98
C SER A 570 4.17 -1.06 -36.31
N THR A 571 3.75 -0.27 -35.34
CA THR A 571 2.59 0.63 -35.48
C THR A 571 2.92 2.03 -34.96
N ASP A 572 2.40 3.04 -35.65
CA ASP A 572 2.45 4.44 -35.19
C ASP A 572 1.12 4.83 -34.56
N TRP A 573 1.17 5.40 -33.38
CA TRP A 573 0.01 5.86 -32.64
C TRP A 573 0.03 7.38 -32.56
N ARG A 574 -0.90 8.04 -33.26
CA ARG A 574 -1.05 9.49 -33.33
C ARG A 574 -2.10 9.93 -32.31
N ILE A 575 -1.69 10.68 -31.32
CA ILE A 575 -2.58 11.16 -30.27
C ILE A 575 -3.11 12.54 -30.66
N SER A 576 -4.36 12.57 -31.11
CA SER A 576 -4.94 13.75 -31.80
C SER A 576 -5.19 14.94 -30.87
N ASP A 577 -5.41 14.72 -29.58
CA ASP A 577 -5.63 15.73 -28.56
C ASP A 577 -4.35 16.13 -27.79
N GLU A 578 -3.18 15.55 -28.16
CA GLU A 578 -1.86 15.93 -27.63
C GLU A 578 -0.93 16.45 -28.75
N GLY A 579 -1.40 17.42 -29.52
CA GLY A 579 -0.60 18.05 -30.59
C GLY A 579 -0.25 17.12 -31.74
N ASN A 580 -1.00 16.03 -31.94
CA ASN A 580 -0.70 14.98 -32.93
C ASN A 580 0.67 14.29 -32.72
N ARG A 581 1.13 14.22 -31.48
CA ARG A 581 2.34 13.46 -31.11
C ARG A 581 2.20 12.01 -31.56
N VAL A 582 3.27 11.45 -32.12
CA VAL A 582 3.29 10.10 -32.66
C VAL A 582 4.22 9.23 -31.83
N HIS A 583 3.68 8.10 -31.36
CA HIS A 583 4.45 7.08 -30.65
C HIS A 583 4.59 5.85 -31.55
N ARG A 584 5.80 5.40 -31.78
CA ARG A 584 6.06 4.12 -32.40
C ARG A 584 5.93 3.03 -31.36
N VAL A 585 5.18 1.98 -31.67
CA VAL A 585 5.03 0.77 -30.84
C VAL A 585 5.44 -0.43 -31.66
N GLU A 586 6.41 -1.19 -31.18
CA GLU A 586 6.96 -2.37 -31.86
C GLU A 586 6.85 -3.60 -30.96
N LEU A 587 6.33 -4.70 -31.52
CA LEU A 587 6.32 -6.02 -30.88
C LEU A 587 7.25 -6.94 -31.65
N ARG A 588 8.24 -7.47 -30.94
CA ARG A 588 9.22 -8.39 -31.51
C ARG A 588 9.80 -9.28 -30.41
N ASN A 589 9.98 -10.57 -30.70
CA ASN A 589 10.55 -11.55 -29.77
C ASN A 589 9.79 -11.58 -28.42
N GLY A 590 8.48 -11.36 -28.44
CA GLY A 590 7.64 -11.30 -27.23
C GLY A 590 7.79 -10.03 -26.38
N VAL A 591 8.54 -9.03 -26.86
CA VAL A 591 8.75 -7.75 -26.16
C VAL A 591 8.07 -6.63 -26.93
N LEU A 592 7.21 -5.87 -26.25
CA LEU A 592 6.63 -4.65 -26.77
C LEU A 592 7.46 -3.47 -26.27
N VAL A 593 7.99 -2.68 -27.21
CA VAL A 593 8.71 -1.44 -26.94
C VAL A 593 7.96 -0.27 -27.55
N HIS A 594 8.09 0.91 -26.97
CA HIS A 594 7.51 2.13 -27.51
C HIS A 594 8.46 3.32 -27.31
N TYR A 595 8.33 4.31 -28.18
CA TYR A 595 9.11 5.54 -28.12
C TYR A 595 8.46 6.64 -28.96
N ASP A 596 8.77 7.89 -28.65
CA ASP A 596 8.34 9.03 -29.48
C ASP A 596 9.00 8.95 -30.86
N ARG A 597 8.19 9.22 -31.84
CA ARG A 597 8.67 9.37 -33.22
C ARG A 597 8.83 10.85 -33.56
N PHE A 598 10.04 11.23 -33.95
CA PHE A 598 10.35 12.56 -34.46
C PHE A 598 10.22 12.62 -35.96
N PRO A 599 9.89 13.79 -36.58
CA PRO A 599 9.69 13.93 -38.01
C PRO A 599 10.89 13.48 -38.86
N ASP A 600 12.11 13.65 -38.35
CA ASP A 600 13.37 13.35 -39.06
C ASP A 600 13.93 11.94 -38.79
N ASP A 601 13.16 11.09 -38.04
CA ASP A 601 13.59 9.73 -37.74
C ASP A 601 13.62 8.87 -39.01
N ALA A 602 14.76 8.25 -39.30
CA ALA A 602 14.96 7.32 -40.41
C ALA A 602 14.40 5.92 -40.08
N LEU A 603 13.14 5.84 -39.67
CA LEU A 603 12.48 4.59 -39.29
C LEU A 603 11.78 3.94 -40.49
N PRO A 604 11.71 2.61 -40.57
CA PRO A 604 10.87 1.91 -41.51
C PRO A 604 9.40 2.35 -41.43
N ALA A 605 8.68 2.23 -42.56
CA ALA A 605 7.23 2.45 -42.54
C ALA A 605 6.57 1.51 -41.52
N PRO A 606 5.55 1.98 -40.75
CA PRO A 606 4.78 1.11 -39.87
C PRO A 606 3.87 0.19 -40.66
N ASP A 607 3.46 -0.93 -40.07
CA ASP A 607 2.41 -1.79 -40.62
C ASP A 607 1.06 -1.04 -40.68
N ALA A 608 0.80 -0.23 -39.64
CA ALA A 608 -0.39 0.62 -39.56
C ALA A 608 -0.11 1.90 -38.75
N THR A 609 -0.87 2.96 -39.07
CA THR A 609 -0.96 4.19 -38.27
C THR A 609 -2.34 4.29 -37.66
N ILE A 610 -2.40 4.43 -36.34
CA ILE A 610 -3.63 4.53 -35.53
C ILE A 610 -3.76 5.98 -35.05
N THR A 611 -4.89 6.61 -35.34
CA THR A 611 -5.17 7.97 -34.85
C THR A 611 -6.37 7.93 -33.92
N LEU A 612 -6.21 8.45 -32.72
CA LEU A 612 -7.23 8.46 -31.65
C LEU A 612 -6.89 9.53 -30.61
N THR A 613 -7.80 9.78 -29.68
CA THR A 613 -7.56 10.62 -28.50
C THR A 613 -6.88 9.81 -27.38
N ARG A 614 -6.22 10.49 -26.44
CA ARG A 614 -5.67 9.84 -25.23
C ARG A 614 -6.75 9.09 -24.45
N GLN A 615 -7.94 9.66 -24.32
CA GLN A 615 -9.05 9.00 -23.65
C GLN A 615 -9.46 7.69 -24.35
N THR A 616 -9.52 7.68 -25.68
CA THR A 616 -9.82 6.48 -26.46
C THR A 616 -8.71 5.42 -26.34
N LEU A 617 -7.44 5.87 -26.31
CA LEU A 617 -6.28 5.00 -26.08
C LEU A 617 -6.42 4.25 -24.74
N ILE A 618 -6.65 4.98 -23.66
CA ILE A 618 -6.82 4.42 -22.30
C ILE A 618 -8.04 3.47 -22.26
N ALA A 619 -9.18 3.89 -22.81
CA ALA A 619 -10.38 3.06 -22.86
C ALA A 619 -10.13 1.72 -23.57
N THR A 620 -9.35 1.74 -24.65
CA THR A 620 -9.08 0.56 -25.48
C THR A 620 -8.00 -0.34 -24.87
N LEU A 621 -6.85 0.21 -24.53
CA LEU A 621 -5.68 -0.58 -24.15
C LEU A 621 -5.65 -0.94 -22.66
N VAL A 622 -6.14 -0.07 -21.79
CA VAL A 622 -6.13 -0.29 -20.34
C VAL A 622 -7.45 -0.90 -19.88
N ARG A 623 -8.58 -0.35 -20.33
CA ARG A 623 -9.92 -0.74 -19.88
C ARG A 623 -10.59 -1.81 -20.73
N GLY A 624 -9.95 -2.23 -21.84
CA GLY A 624 -10.40 -3.32 -22.69
C GLY A 624 -11.62 -3.01 -23.58
N ALA A 625 -11.84 -1.74 -23.93
CA ALA A 625 -12.86 -1.38 -24.90
C ALA A 625 -12.56 -2.02 -26.27
N ASP A 626 -13.58 -2.45 -26.98
CA ASP A 626 -13.44 -3.16 -28.26
C ASP A 626 -12.90 -2.20 -29.33
N LEU A 627 -11.68 -2.45 -29.78
CA LEU A 627 -10.99 -1.73 -30.87
C LEU A 627 -11.85 -1.64 -32.14
N ARG A 628 -12.55 -2.73 -32.47
CA ARG A 628 -13.39 -2.80 -33.68
C ARG A 628 -14.58 -1.85 -33.61
N LYS A 629 -15.16 -1.72 -32.43
CA LYS A 629 -16.25 -0.76 -32.20
C LYS A 629 -15.75 0.66 -32.34
N GLY A 630 -14.57 1.00 -31.80
CA GLY A 630 -13.94 2.30 -31.93
C GLY A 630 -13.63 2.67 -33.40
N VAL A 631 -13.18 1.69 -34.21
CA VAL A 631 -13.01 1.90 -35.65
C VAL A 631 -14.36 2.09 -36.36
N ALA A 632 -15.37 1.29 -36.02
CA ALA A 632 -16.70 1.40 -36.63
C ALA A 632 -17.43 2.71 -36.28
N SER A 633 -17.21 3.27 -35.08
CA SER A 633 -17.78 4.56 -34.66
C SER A 633 -17.00 5.79 -35.19
N GLY A 634 -15.78 5.59 -35.71
CA GLY A 634 -14.90 6.68 -36.14
C GLY A 634 -14.06 7.31 -35.01
N ASP A 635 -14.12 6.78 -33.80
CA ASP A 635 -13.29 7.23 -32.65
C ASP A 635 -11.83 6.81 -32.84
N ILE A 636 -11.58 5.79 -33.68
CA ILE A 636 -10.26 5.28 -34.03
C ILE A 636 -10.15 5.23 -35.56
N ALA A 637 -9.22 6.00 -36.13
CA ALA A 637 -8.86 5.89 -37.53
C ALA A 637 -7.62 5.01 -37.68
N VAL A 638 -7.63 4.11 -38.68
CA VAL A 638 -6.52 3.22 -38.98
C VAL A 638 -6.16 3.36 -40.43
N ASP A 639 -4.90 3.63 -40.73
CA ASP A 639 -4.29 3.65 -42.04
C ASP A 639 -3.22 2.56 -42.11
N GLY A 640 -3.33 1.63 -43.06
CA GLY A 640 -2.45 0.47 -43.22
C GLY A 640 -3.09 -0.87 -42.82
N ASP A 641 -2.29 -1.82 -42.37
CA ASP A 641 -2.71 -3.19 -42.07
C ASP A 641 -3.43 -3.31 -40.71
N VAL A 642 -4.77 -3.26 -40.73
CA VAL A 642 -5.61 -3.45 -39.52
C VAL A 642 -5.45 -4.85 -38.91
N THR A 643 -4.93 -5.85 -39.64
CA THR A 643 -4.79 -7.21 -39.10
C THR A 643 -3.69 -7.31 -38.06
N ALA A 644 -2.69 -6.42 -38.13
CA ALA A 644 -1.63 -6.31 -37.12
C ALA A 644 -2.23 -6.01 -35.72
N LEU A 645 -3.16 -5.06 -35.67
CA LEU A 645 -3.84 -4.70 -34.40
C LEU A 645 -4.80 -5.78 -33.89
N ALA A 646 -5.43 -6.54 -34.81
CA ALA A 646 -6.38 -7.58 -34.45
C ALA A 646 -5.76 -8.73 -33.64
N LYS A 647 -4.43 -8.89 -33.71
CA LYS A 647 -3.67 -9.90 -32.97
C LYS A 647 -3.42 -9.50 -31.51
N LEU A 648 -3.27 -8.20 -31.23
CA LEU A 648 -2.84 -7.68 -29.92
C LEU A 648 -3.72 -8.14 -28.74
N PRO A 649 -5.07 -8.13 -28.81
CA PRO A 649 -5.90 -8.59 -27.69
C PRO A 649 -5.67 -10.05 -27.29
N GLY A 650 -5.31 -10.92 -28.26
CA GLY A 650 -5.00 -12.33 -28.00
C GLY A 650 -3.64 -12.57 -27.34
N LEU A 651 -2.77 -11.57 -27.37
CA LEU A 651 -1.43 -11.61 -26.79
C LEU A 651 -1.36 -10.99 -25.39
N ILE A 652 -2.41 -10.30 -24.95
CA ILE A 652 -2.45 -9.65 -23.63
C ILE A 652 -2.93 -10.65 -22.60
N GLY A 653 -2.08 -10.96 -21.62
CA GLY A 653 -2.40 -11.76 -20.44
C GLY A 653 -3.34 -11.01 -19.49
N LYS A 654 -4.12 -11.78 -18.72
CA LYS A 654 -4.96 -11.25 -17.65
C LYS A 654 -4.28 -11.59 -16.32
N PRO A 655 -4.04 -10.60 -15.43
CA PRO A 655 -3.58 -10.90 -14.10
C PRO A 655 -4.66 -11.65 -13.32
N ASP A 656 -4.23 -12.48 -12.37
CA ASP A 656 -5.11 -13.15 -11.41
C ASP A 656 -5.12 -12.35 -10.09
N PRO A 657 -6.22 -11.68 -9.72
CA PRO A 657 -6.29 -10.93 -8.46
C PRO A 657 -6.47 -11.84 -7.24
N ASP A 658 -6.84 -13.11 -7.45
CA ASP A 658 -7.25 -14.03 -6.39
C ASP A 658 -6.27 -15.18 -6.18
N PHE A 659 -5.02 -15.02 -6.68
CA PHE A 659 -4.01 -16.06 -6.54
C PHE A 659 -3.81 -16.49 -5.09
N ALA A 660 -3.60 -17.79 -4.88
CA ALA A 660 -3.36 -18.36 -3.56
C ALA A 660 -2.02 -17.86 -2.97
N ILE A 661 -1.98 -17.66 -1.65
CA ILE A 661 -0.76 -17.24 -0.95
C ILE A 661 -0.22 -18.37 -0.05
N VAL A 662 -1.09 -19.09 0.63
CA VAL A 662 -0.71 -20.13 1.61
C VAL A 662 -0.87 -21.55 1.08
N THR A 663 -1.23 -21.71 -0.19
CA THR A 663 -1.30 -22.98 -0.92
C THR A 663 -0.67 -22.80 -2.31
N PRO A 664 -0.26 -23.91 -2.98
CA PRO A 664 0.27 -23.83 -4.33
C PRO A 664 -0.72 -23.29 -5.34
#